data_1c30322e90ad76c98b699bc842e90e61
#
_entry.id   1c30322e90ad76c98b699bc842e90e61
#
_cell.length_a   1.000
_cell.length_b   1.000
_cell.length_c   1.000
_cell.angle_alpha   90.00
_cell.angle_beta   90.00
_cell.angle_gamma   90.00
#
_symmetry.space_group_name_H-M   'P 1'
#
loop_
_entity.id
_entity.type
_entity.pdbx_description
1 polymer ?
#
loop_
_entity_poly.entity_id
_entity_poly.type
_entity_poly.pdbx_seq_one_letter_code
_entity_poly.pdbx_strand_id
1 'polypeptide(L)'
;MVYNRFRIENKGTAAQFQLVKRAEKFWLDTPSEVFAVNYAVVPEKFTGGHTMQIQKRSGQAEAFDGGKILAAMEKSFASVGQAPSVEQLAGLLDAVTRRLSGELVTVEQIQDEVERALMEQGHFEAAKSYILYRSRHAELRAARQSIAAQVNAPGLEDCLVGIQKDFDQLSYPLTALAARFAGFAKPEMDAAELLAALTKAAVELTCPDAPKWEFIAARLLNLSFTLRLETELSRRGIHTLYDKLRYLTDEGLYGSYILEHYSRAEISEAEAFLCPERDKLFTYSGLDLLLKRYVIHTRQHVPLETPQEMFLGIALHLAMEEKTDRLGWVKKFYDMLSRMEVTMATPTLSNARKPYHQLSSCFIDTVPDSLEGIYRSVDNFAQVSKFGGGMGLYFGKVRAAGGSIRGFEGAAGGVIRWIRLVNDTAVAVDQLGVRQGAVAVYLDAWHKDLPEFLQLRTNNGDDRMKAHDVFPAVCYPDLFWKLAKENLDAPWHLMCPHQILTVKGYCLEDYWGEEWETRYRDCVADPRIQKRTVTVKELVRLILKSAVETGTPFTFNRDAVNRANPNGHAGMIYCSNLCTEIAQNMAPIETVSTEISTAQGDPVVVTTTRPGEFVVCNLASLSLGNLPVTNKAYMNQVVATAVRALDNVIDLNFYPLPYAKLTNRKYRSIGLGVSGYHHMLAKAGIRWESEEHLTFVDEVFETINKAAIAASSAIAAEKGSYAAFEGSDWQTGAYFAKRGYDSPEWRQLAATVAKQGMRNAYLLAVAPTSSTSILAGTTAGVDPVMKRFFLEEKKGSMLPRVAPELGMRTCWYYKNAHQIDQSWSVRAAGVRGRHIDQAQSMNLYITNDYTLCQVLNLYLLAWEQGVKTIYYIRSKSLEVEECESCSS
;
A
#
# COMPACT_ATOMS: atom_id res chain seq x y z
N MET A 1 28.09 -24.71 19.46
CA MET A 1 29.26 -24.80 20.34
C MET A 1 30.45 -23.97 19.83
N VAL A 2 30.27 -22.75 19.38
CA VAL A 2 31.32 -21.81 18.95
C VAL A 2 31.11 -20.39 19.51
N TYR A 3 30.10 -20.19 20.34
CA TYR A 3 29.68 -18.85 20.84
C TYR A 3 30.16 -18.52 22.26
N ASN A 4 31.01 -19.36 22.86
CA ASN A 4 31.40 -19.18 24.28
C ASN A 4 32.93 -19.09 24.54
N ARG A 5 33.69 -18.50 23.59
CA ARG A 5 35.15 -18.36 23.83
C ARG A 5 35.75 -16.95 23.61
N PHE A 6 34.93 -15.91 23.67
CA PHE A 6 35.41 -14.51 23.64
C PHE A 6 34.77 -13.66 24.77
N ARG A 7 34.85 -14.16 25.99
CA ARG A 7 34.32 -13.40 27.14
C ARG A 7 35.30 -13.38 28.31
N ILE A 8 36.55 -13.12 28.09
CA ILE A 8 37.49 -12.61 29.13
C ILE A 8 38.70 -12.02 28.39
N GLU A 9 38.79 -10.69 28.39
CA GLU A 9 39.92 -9.78 28.17
C GLU A 9 39.47 -8.60 27.29
N ASN A 10 38.78 -7.64 27.87
CA ASN A 10 38.81 -6.22 27.48
C ASN A 10 37.83 -5.37 28.30
N LYS A 11 38.10 -5.22 29.59
CA LYS A 11 37.40 -4.23 30.42
C LYS A 11 37.78 -2.76 30.08
N GLY A 12 38.80 -2.53 29.26
CA GLY A 12 39.23 -1.20 28.83
C GLY A 12 38.50 -0.66 27.60
N THR A 13 38.06 -1.53 26.66
CA THR A 13 37.51 -1.12 25.39
C THR A 13 36.02 -0.76 25.44
N ALA A 14 35.24 -1.34 26.34
CA ALA A 14 33.80 -1.03 26.46
C ALA A 14 33.54 0.37 27.02
N ALA A 15 34.34 0.82 27.95
CA ALA A 15 34.24 2.18 28.49
C ALA A 15 34.73 3.23 27.49
N GLN A 16 35.79 2.94 26.73
CA GLN A 16 36.26 3.80 25.65
C GLN A 16 35.25 3.86 24.49
N PHE A 17 34.58 2.74 24.13
CA PHE A 17 33.54 2.71 23.11
C PHE A 17 32.27 3.45 23.56
N GLN A 18 31.91 3.42 24.84
CA GLN A 18 30.79 4.21 25.36
C GLN A 18 31.09 5.70 25.44
N LEU A 19 32.33 6.08 25.75
CA LEU A 19 32.77 7.49 25.75
C LEU A 19 32.77 8.07 24.33
N VAL A 20 33.29 7.34 23.36
CA VAL A 20 33.25 7.75 21.95
C VAL A 20 31.79 7.87 21.44
N LYS A 21 30.93 6.91 21.75
CA LYS A 21 29.50 6.99 21.39
C LYS A 21 28.75 8.14 22.08
N ARG A 22 29.08 8.47 23.32
CA ARG A 22 28.50 9.63 24.03
C ARG A 22 28.96 10.96 23.44
N ALA A 23 30.25 11.06 23.14
CA ALA A 23 30.83 12.25 22.53
C ALA A 23 30.20 12.52 21.14
N GLU A 24 30.07 11.48 20.31
CA GLU A 24 29.55 11.59 18.95
C GLU A 24 28.04 11.92 18.91
N LYS A 25 27.24 11.32 19.79
CA LYS A 25 25.81 11.61 19.90
C LYS A 25 25.56 13.06 20.32
N PHE A 26 26.41 13.63 21.16
CA PHE A 26 26.30 15.03 21.59
C PHE A 26 26.60 16.00 20.42
N TRP A 27 27.55 15.65 19.52
CA TRP A 27 27.94 16.49 18.39
C TRP A 27 26.89 16.49 17.28
N LEU A 28 26.08 15.42 17.14
CA LEU A 28 25.12 15.23 16.08
C LEU A 28 23.68 15.66 16.46
N ASP A 29 23.29 15.48 17.72
CA ASP A 29 21.89 15.66 18.17
C ASP A 29 21.61 17.05 18.80
N THR A 30 22.58 17.95 18.89
CA THR A 30 22.35 19.30 19.44
C THR A 30 22.06 20.29 18.29
N PRO A 31 20.80 20.78 18.15
CA PRO A 31 20.54 21.89 17.24
C PRO A 31 21.34 23.12 17.66
N SER A 32 21.89 23.83 16.69
CA SER A 32 22.66 25.05 16.87
C SER A 32 21.92 26.18 17.63
N GLU A 33 20.64 26.01 17.89
CA GLU A 33 19.76 26.99 18.54
C GLU A 33 19.60 26.81 20.06
N VAL A 34 20.04 25.68 20.65
CA VAL A 34 19.82 25.39 22.08
C VAL A 34 20.89 26.05 23.00
N PHE A 35 22.02 26.52 22.46
CA PHE A 35 23.10 27.19 23.18
C PHE A 35 23.41 28.59 22.67
N ALA A 36 22.37 29.38 22.39
CA ALA A 36 22.55 30.83 22.28
C ALA A 36 22.73 31.43 23.68
N VAL A 37 23.82 31.14 24.35
CA VAL A 37 24.32 32.01 25.39
C VAL A 37 24.73 33.29 24.69
N ASN A 38 24.08 34.42 25.08
CA ASN A 38 24.37 35.74 24.56
C ASN A 38 25.87 36.08 24.80
N TYR A 39 26.71 35.79 23.80
CA TYR A 39 28.11 36.28 23.74
C TYR A 39 28.16 37.79 23.34
N ALA A 40 27.21 38.57 23.83
CA ALA A 40 27.24 40.03 23.65
C ALA A 40 28.30 40.75 24.48
N VAL A 41 29.18 40.02 25.20
CA VAL A 41 30.29 40.58 25.97
C VAL A 41 31.58 39.81 25.68
N VAL A 42 32.02 39.79 24.44
CA VAL A 42 33.45 39.64 24.16
C VAL A 42 34.02 41.06 24.26
N PRO A 43 34.95 41.33 25.20
CA PRO A 43 35.56 42.66 25.33
C PRO A 43 36.20 43.08 24.00
N GLU A 44 35.95 44.29 23.53
CA GLU A 44 36.54 44.93 22.31
C GLU A 44 38.09 44.95 22.27
N LYS A 45 38.76 44.36 23.28
CA LYS A 45 40.20 44.24 23.38
C LYS A 45 40.85 43.18 22.49
N PHE A 46 40.10 42.35 21.80
CA PHE A 46 40.61 41.28 20.92
C PHE A 46 40.69 41.63 19.41
N THR A 47 40.37 42.87 19.06
CA THR A 47 40.64 43.39 17.73
C THR A 47 41.99 44.09 17.74
N GLY A 48 43.05 43.34 17.88
CA GLY A 48 44.38 43.79 17.49
C GLY A 48 44.36 44.03 15.98
N GLY A 49 44.73 45.22 15.56
CA GLY A 49 44.58 45.82 14.21
C GLY A 49 45.22 45.05 13.04
N HIS A 50 45.11 43.78 12.96
CA HIS A 50 45.38 42.96 11.76
C HIS A 50 44.09 42.34 11.28
N THR A 51 43.70 42.65 10.06
CA THR A 51 42.57 42.05 9.30
C THR A 51 42.96 40.63 8.88
N MET A 52 43.01 39.69 9.85
CA MET A 52 43.28 38.28 9.58
C MET A 52 42.09 37.70 8.79
N GLN A 53 42.38 37.06 7.66
CA GLN A 53 41.42 36.35 6.83
C GLN A 53 41.63 34.83 6.98
N ILE A 54 40.55 34.09 6.95
CA ILE A 54 40.58 32.62 6.96
C ILE A 54 40.36 32.14 5.52
N GLN A 55 41.31 31.38 5.03
CA GLN A 55 41.08 30.63 3.79
C GLN A 55 40.26 29.36 4.09
N LYS A 56 39.01 29.39 3.66
CA LYS A 56 38.17 28.20 3.66
C LYS A 56 38.78 27.12 2.78
N ARG A 57 38.41 25.85 3.05
CA ARG A 57 38.80 24.71 2.22
C ARG A 57 38.30 24.81 0.76
N SER A 58 37.27 25.64 0.48
CA SER A 58 36.81 25.99 -0.85
C SER A 58 37.75 27.00 -1.61
N GLY A 59 38.80 27.48 -0.93
CA GLY A 59 39.65 28.53 -1.47
C GLY A 59 39.16 29.97 -1.21
N GLN A 60 37.92 30.16 -0.74
CA GLN A 60 37.37 31.47 -0.41
C GLN A 60 37.97 32.04 0.87
N ALA A 61 38.27 33.35 0.87
CA ALA A 61 38.69 34.05 2.07
C ALA A 61 37.48 34.66 2.79
N GLU A 62 37.47 34.52 4.14
CA GLU A 62 36.43 35.03 5.03
C GLU A 62 37.12 35.71 6.25
N ALA A 63 36.46 36.69 6.86
CA ALA A 63 36.98 37.33 8.07
C ALA A 63 37.15 36.33 9.22
N PHE A 64 38.17 36.50 10.05
CA PHE A 64 38.40 35.66 11.22
C PHE A 64 37.24 35.80 12.23
N ASP A 65 36.68 34.65 12.65
CA ASP A 65 35.62 34.59 13.63
C ASP A 65 36.01 33.66 14.81
N GLY A 66 36.49 34.28 15.90
CA GLY A 66 36.84 33.56 17.13
C GLY A 66 35.66 32.82 17.79
N GLY A 67 34.43 33.24 17.55
CA GLY A 67 33.24 32.59 18.07
C GLY A 67 33.07 31.16 17.56
N LYS A 68 33.48 30.89 16.31
CA LYS A 68 33.46 29.53 15.74
C LYS A 68 34.45 28.59 16.42
N ILE A 69 35.61 29.14 16.84
CA ILE A 69 36.64 28.38 17.56
C ILE A 69 36.16 28.07 18.99
N LEU A 70 35.58 29.08 19.68
CA LEU A 70 34.99 28.89 21.00
C LEU A 70 33.89 27.81 20.99
N ALA A 71 32.96 27.87 20.06
CA ALA A 71 31.90 26.88 19.95
C ALA A 71 32.43 25.47 19.65
N ALA A 72 33.51 25.34 18.88
CA ALA A 72 34.15 24.05 18.63
C ALA A 72 34.84 23.47 19.87
N MET A 73 35.52 24.28 20.63
CA MET A 73 36.16 23.88 21.91
C MET A 73 35.08 23.51 22.94
N GLU A 74 34.07 24.35 23.14
CA GLU A 74 32.95 24.07 24.05
C GLU A 74 32.28 22.71 23.77
N LYS A 75 31.98 22.44 22.52
CA LYS A 75 31.45 21.12 22.09
C LYS A 75 32.41 19.99 22.45
N SER A 76 33.69 20.16 22.27
CA SER A 76 34.71 19.18 22.67
C SER A 76 34.71 18.88 24.18
N PHE A 77 34.61 19.88 25.03
CA PHE A 77 34.46 19.71 26.47
C PHE A 77 33.12 19.01 26.83
N ALA A 78 32.03 19.47 26.25
CA ALA A 78 30.73 18.91 26.50
C ALA A 78 30.65 17.41 26.13
N SER A 79 31.33 17.00 25.07
CA SER A 79 31.37 15.61 24.62
C SER A 79 32.00 14.64 25.61
N VAL A 80 32.86 15.16 26.51
CA VAL A 80 33.50 14.39 27.59
C VAL A 80 32.86 14.67 28.95
N GLY A 81 31.71 15.36 28.97
CA GLY A 81 30.96 15.64 30.19
C GLY A 81 31.55 16.75 31.04
N GLN A 82 32.40 17.61 30.48
CA GLN A 82 33.04 18.75 31.14
C GLN A 82 32.35 20.04 30.70
N ALA A 83 32.20 20.99 31.63
CA ALA A 83 31.70 22.33 31.36
C ALA A 83 32.79 23.35 31.70
N PRO A 84 33.54 23.87 30.70
CA PRO A 84 34.58 24.85 30.93
C PRO A 84 33.99 26.20 31.33
N SER A 85 34.70 26.98 32.17
CA SER A 85 34.32 28.35 32.46
C SER A 85 34.54 29.27 31.24
N VAL A 86 33.86 30.39 31.19
CA VAL A 86 34.05 31.42 30.15
C VAL A 86 35.47 31.89 30.11
N GLU A 87 36.14 32.04 31.28
CA GLU A 87 37.55 32.45 31.39
C GLU A 87 38.49 31.38 30.81
N GLN A 88 38.21 30.08 31.02
CA GLN A 88 39.01 28.99 30.44
C GLN A 88 38.89 28.98 28.92
N LEU A 89 37.69 29.12 28.37
CA LEU A 89 37.47 29.20 26.92
C LEU A 89 38.13 30.44 26.30
N ALA A 90 38.05 31.59 26.99
CA ALA A 90 38.70 32.81 26.55
C ALA A 90 40.23 32.68 26.56
N GLY A 91 40.79 32.05 27.59
CA GLY A 91 42.24 31.76 27.69
C GLY A 91 42.74 30.82 26.57
N LEU A 92 41.94 29.80 26.23
CA LEU A 92 42.23 28.90 25.13
C LEU A 92 42.18 29.62 23.78
N LEU A 93 41.15 30.47 23.54
CA LEU A 93 41.04 31.26 22.32
C LEU A 93 42.23 32.21 22.16
N ASP A 94 42.63 32.90 23.26
CA ASP A 94 43.77 33.79 23.24
C ASP A 94 45.07 33.03 22.93
N ALA A 95 45.27 31.84 23.49
CA ALA A 95 46.44 31.00 23.21
C ALA A 95 46.46 30.56 21.70
N VAL A 96 45.30 30.23 21.13
CA VAL A 96 45.17 29.90 19.69
C VAL A 96 45.51 31.14 18.86
N THR A 97 44.87 32.28 19.15
CA THR A 97 44.96 33.49 18.31
C THR A 97 46.39 34.06 18.30
N ARG A 98 47.11 34.03 19.45
CA ARG A 98 48.50 34.52 19.48
C ARG A 98 49.50 33.72 18.65
N ARG A 99 49.18 32.47 18.31
CA ARG A 99 50.04 31.58 17.49
C ARG A 99 49.73 31.63 16.01
N LEU A 100 48.54 32.11 15.67
CA LEU A 100 48.18 32.30 14.27
C LEU A 100 48.99 33.52 13.74
N SER A 101 49.83 33.30 12.77
CA SER A 101 50.68 34.31 12.13
C SER A 101 50.36 34.39 10.63
N GLY A 102 50.21 35.63 10.10
CA GLY A 102 49.93 35.91 8.70
C GLY A 102 48.58 36.58 8.47
N GLU A 103 48.44 37.23 7.30
CA GLU A 103 47.18 37.89 6.90
C GLU A 103 46.12 36.89 6.42
N LEU A 104 46.54 35.72 5.94
CA LEU A 104 45.67 34.61 5.47
C LEU A 104 46.05 33.30 6.15
N VAL A 105 45.16 32.74 6.98
CA VAL A 105 45.36 31.53 7.74
C VAL A 105 44.38 30.45 7.29
N THR A 106 44.87 29.21 7.16
CA THR A 106 43.97 28.08 6.76
C THR A 106 43.19 27.53 7.95
N VAL A 107 42.04 26.89 7.66
CA VAL A 107 41.24 26.20 8.69
C VAL A 107 42.07 25.11 9.38
N GLU A 108 42.94 24.41 8.68
CA GLU A 108 43.82 23.38 9.23
C GLU A 108 44.79 23.95 10.26
N GLN A 109 45.44 25.07 9.93
CA GLN A 109 46.33 25.76 10.89
C GLN A 109 45.61 26.15 12.17
N ILE A 110 44.38 26.68 12.04
CA ILE A 110 43.55 26.99 13.22
C ILE A 110 43.26 25.75 14.03
N GLN A 111 42.88 24.64 13.41
CA GLN A 111 42.57 23.38 14.09
C GLN A 111 43.80 22.79 14.81
N ASP A 112 44.99 22.86 14.18
CA ASP A 112 46.25 22.42 14.78
C ASP A 112 46.56 23.23 16.05
N GLU A 113 46.35 24.55 16.03
CA GLU A 113 46.59 25.40 17.20
C GLU A 113 45.53 25.18 18.30
N VAL A 114 44.29 24.85 17.96
CA VAL A 114 43.25 24.45 18.92
C VAL A 114 43.65 23.14 19.63
N GLU A 115 44.08 22.13 18.89
CA GLU A 115 44.56 20.87 19.46
C GLU A 115 45.76 21.09 20.44
N ARG A 116 46.71 21.91 19.99
CA ARG A 116 47.89 22.25 20.81
C ARG A 116 47.52 23.01 22.07
N ALA A 117 46.63 24.00 21.98
CA ALA A 117 46.17 24.79 23.10
C ALA A 117 45.45 23.92 24.16
N LEU A 118 44.58 23.02 23.72
CA LEU A 118 43.87 22.09 24.60
C LEU A 118 44.82 21.13 25.31
N MET A 119 45.85 20.62 24.61
CA MET A 119 46.86 19.72 25.20
C MET A 119 47.76 20.45 26.21
N GLU A 120 48.29 21.60 25.86
CA GLU A 120 49.23 22.36 26.71
C GLU A 120 48.57 22.89 27.98
N GLN A 121 47.27 23.19 27.93
CA GLN A 121 46.54 23.59 29.14
C GLN A 121 45.99 22.39 29.95
N GLY A 122 46.39 21.16 29.61
CA GLY A 122 46.05 19.94 30.35
C GLY A 122 44.67 19.38 30.13
N HIS A 123 43.96 19.83 29.10
CA HIS A 123 42.62 19.36 28.76
C HIS A 123 42.66 18.15 27.84
N PHE A 124 43.33 17.06 28.24
CA PHE A 124 43.68 15.92 27.39
C PHE A 124 42.47 15.17 26.84
N GLU A 125 41.41 14.98 27.63
CA GLU A 125 40.19 14.28 27.16
C GLU A 125 39.44 15.12 26.13
N ALA A 126 39.32 16.42 26.32
CA ALA A 126 38.73 17.33 25.33
C ALA A 126 39.59 17.40 24.07
N ALA A 127 40.91 17.47 24.18
CA ALA A 127 41.83 17.43 23.05
C ALA A 127 41.69 16.15 22.25
N LYS A 128 41.65 15.00 22.93
CA LYS A 128 41.44 13.69 22.31
C LYS A 128 40.10 13.62 21.56
N SER A 129 39.03 14.11 22.20
CA SER A 129 37.71 14.18 21.53
C SER A 129 37.74 15.05 20.28
N TYR A 130 38.39 16.21 20.35
CA TYR A 130 38.55 17.14 19.23
C TYR A 130 39.34 16.53 18.07
N ILE A 131 40.46 15.87 18.34
CA ILE A 131 41.30 15.20 17.35
C ILE A 131 40.54 14.06 16.67
N LEU A 132 39.85 13.20 17.42
CA LEU A 132 39.07 12.10 16.87
C LEU A 132 37.93 12.61 15.98
N TYR A 133 37.24 13.66 16.42
CA TYR A 133 36.19 14.31 15.61
C TYR A 133 36.76 14.86 14.31
N ARG A 134 37.90 15.60 14.37
CA ARG A 134 38.57 16.16 13.19
C ARG A 134 39.01 15.08 12.19
N SER A 135 39.68 14.01 12.69
CA SER A 135 40.13 12.88 11.88
C SER A 135 38.97 12.24 11.12
N ARG A 136 37.91 11.95 11.86
CA ARG A 136 36.72 11.32 11.26
C ARG A 136 36.03 12.19 10.19
N HIS A 137 35.88 13.49 10.48
CA HIS A 137 35.35 14.42 9.50
C HIS A 137 36.23 14.61 8.27
N ALA A 138 37.56 14.46 8.43
CA ALA A 138 38.49 14.46 7.32
C ALA A 138 38.33 13.20 6.46
N GLU A 139 38.19 12.01 7.07
CA GLU A 139 37.94 10.75 6.37
C GLU A 139 36.61 10.77 5.59
N LEU A 140 35.54 11.28 6.23
CA LEU A 140 34.24 11.41 5.58
C LEU A 140 34.28 12.37 4.36
N ARG A 141 35.02 13.50 4.48
CA ARG A 141 35.22 14.43 3.35
C ARG A 141 36.03 13.78 2.24
N ALA A 142 37.11 13.07 2.58
CA ALA A 142 37.93 12.37 1.62
C ALA A 142 37.12 11.31 0.86
N ALA A 143 36.31 10.50 1.57
CA ALA A 143 35.42 9.53 0.95
C ALA A 143 34.41 10.19 0.01
N ARG A 144 33.76 11.29 0.43
CA ARG A 144 32.81 12.03 -0.38
C ARG A 144 33.47 12.58 -1.65
N GLN A 145 34.62 13.24 -1.50
CA GLN A 145 35.38 13.80 -2.64
C GLN A 145 35.85 12.72 -3.59
N SER A 146 36.31 11.59 -3.07
CA SER A 146 36.72 10.44 -3.88
C SER A 146 35.55 9.91 -4.71
N ILE A 147 34.37 9.71 -4.11
CA ILE A 147 33.17 9.27 -4.82
C ILE A 147 32.77 10.30 -5.87
N ALA A 148 32.69 11.59 -5.51
CA ALA A 148 32.27 12.64 -6.41
C ALA A 148 33.23 12.79 -7.61
N ALA A 149 34.56 12.70 -7.39
CA ALA A 149 35.55 12.79 -8.45
C ALA A 149 35.54 11.56 -9.39
N GLN A 150 35.30 10.36 -8.87
CA GLN A 150 35.21 9.14 -9.67
C GLN A 150 33.97 9.11 -10.55
N VAL A 151 32.80 9.45 -9.99
CA VAL A 151 31.51 9.39 -10.71
C VAL A 151 31.32 10.61 -11.61
N ASN A 152 31.80 11.77 -11.18
CA ASN A 152 31.72 13.06 -11.92
C ASN A 152 30.31 13.40 -12.44
N ALA A 153 29.28 13.18 -11.61
CA ALA A 153 27.89 13.48 -11.95
C ALA A 153 27.46 14.81 -11.32
N PRO A 154 26.74 15.70 -12.07
CA PRO A 154 26.20 16.94 -11.52
C PRO A 154 25.33 16.69 -10.28
N GLY A 155 25.44 17.54 -9.26
CA GLY A 155 24.64 17.45 -8.03
C GLY A 155 24.98 16.29 -7.08
N LEU A 156 25.90 15.39 -7.45
CA LEU A 156 26.25 14.25 -6.60
C LEU A 156 26.90 14.70 -5.28
N GLU A 157 27.76 15.71 -5.31
CA GLU A 157 28.39 16.20 -4.08
C GLU A 157 27.34 16.75 -3.09
N ASP A 158 26.38 17.53 -3.58
CA ASP A 158 25.29 18.06 -2.76
C ASP A 158 24.39 16.94 -2.21
N CYS A 159 24.11 15.91 -3.01
CA CYS A 159 23.40 14.72 -2.57
C CYS A 159 24.15 14.01 -1.43
N LEU A 160 25.46 13.79 -1.59
CA LEU A 160 26.30 13.16 -0.55
C LEU A 160 26.41 14.02 0.72
N VAL A 161 26.44 15.35 0.60
CA VAL A 161 26.37 16.28 1.74
C VAL A 161 25.04 16.13 2.47
N GLY A 162 23.94 16.08 1.73
CA GLY A 162 22.61 15.83 2.27
C GLY A 162 22.51 14.48 3.01
N ILE A 163 23.05 13.40 2.41
CA ILE A 163 23.14 12.09 3.05
C ILE A 163 23.95 12.15 4.34
N GLN A 164 25.12 12.81 4.31
CA GLN A 164 25.96 12.95 5.50
C GLN A 164 25.26 13.71 6.63
N LYS A 165 24.39 14.67 6.30
CA LYS A 165 23.63 15.47 7.25
C LYS A 165 22.47 14.69 7.88
N ASP A 166 21.72 13.95 7.05
CA ASP A 166 20.44 13.35 7.44
C ASP A 166 20.60 11.93 8.03
N PHE A 167 21.77 11.28 7.86
CA PHE A 167 22.01 9.93 8.37
C PHE A 167 23.21 9.90 9.33
N ASP A 168 23.02 9.21 10.46
CA ASP A 168 24.08 8.98 11.41
C ASP A 168 25.27 8.26 10.78
N GLN A 169 26.43 8.93 10.77
CA GLN A 169 27.65 8.44 10.12
C GLN A 169 28.37 7.33 10.90
N LEU A 170 27.90 6.96 12.11
CA LEU A 170 28.32 5.75 12.81
C LEU A 170 27.69 4.51 12.21
N SER A 171 26.40 4.59 11.94
CA SER A 171 25.62 3.49 11.39
C SER A 171 25.66 3.46 9.86
N TYR A 172 25.81 4.63 9.22
CA TYR A 172 25.74 4.83 7.75
C TYR A 172 26.95 5.60 7.21
N PRO A 173 28.20 5.14 7.43
CA PRO A 173 29.38 5.89 7.04
C PRO A 173 29.59 5.92 5.53
N LEU A 174 29.86 7.12 4.97
CA LEU A 174 30.18 7.27 3.55
C LEU A 174 31.45 6.49 3.15
N THR A 175 32.35 6.20 4.12
CA THR A 175 33.53 5.35 3.90
C THR A 175 33.16 3.92 3.53
N ALA A 176 32.10 3.34 4.15
CA ALA A 176 31.59 2.02 3.77
C ALA A 176 30.98 2.04 2.36
N LEU A 177 30.26 3.12 2.01
CA LEU A 177 29.74 3.30 0.65
C LEU A 177 30.87 3.38 -0.36
N ALA A 178 31.93 4.17 -0.10
CA ALA A 178 33.09 4.29 -0.98
C ALA A 178 33.81 2.95 -1.15
N ALA A 179 34.03 2.20 -0.08
CA ALA A 179 34.66 0.87 -0.12
C ALA A 179 33.82 -0.13 -0.93
N ARG A 180 32.50 -0.14 -0.76
CA ARG A 180 31.62 -1.04 -1.51
C ARG A 180 31.53 -0.65 -2.99
N PHE A 181 31.45 0.64 -3.27
CA PHE A 181 31.42 1.19 -4.62
C PHE A 181 32.68 0.83 -5.41
N ALA A 182 33.87 0.90 -4.80
CA ALA A 182 35.13 0.53 -5.43
C ALA A 182 35.14 -0.91 -5.98
N GLY A 183 34.34 -1.82 -5.40
CA GLY A 183 34.16 -3.17 -5.90
C GLY A 183 33.29 -3.31 -7.16
N PHE A 184 32.52 -2.28 -7.49
CA PHE A 184 31.63 -2.24 -8.67
C PHE A 184 32.13 -1.32 -9.79
N ALA A 185 32.86 -0.26 -9.44
CA ALA A 185 33.37 0.69 -10.39
C ALA A 185 34.44 0.07 -11.30
N LYS A 186 34.29 0.26 -12.63
CA LYS A 186 35.21 -0.18 -13.65
C LYS A 186 35.68 1.03 -14.47
N PRO A 187 36.91 1.03 -14.97
CA PRO A 187 37.46 2.18 -15.70
C PRO A 187 36.71 2.56 -16.99
N GLU A 188 36.04 1.60 -17.60
CA GLU A 188 35.28 1.79 -18.86
C GLU A 188 33.86 2.35 -18.66
N MET A 189 33.37 2.44 -17.40
CA MET A 189 32.02 2.92 -17.12
C MET A 189 31.90 4.44 -17.29
N ASP A 190 30.79 4.86 -17.87
CA ASP A 190 30.44 6.29 -17.93
C ASP A 190 29.87 6.78 -16.59
N ALA A 191 29.60 8.10 -16.47
CA ALA A 191 29.07 8.71 -15.26
C ALA A 191 27.72 8.14 -14.83
N ALA A 192 26.84 7.77 -15.77
CA ALA A 192 25.53 7.21 -15.47
C ALA A 192 25.64 5.76 -14.97
N GLU A 193 26.53 4.98 -15.57
CA GLU A 193 26.84 3.61 -15.14
C GLU A 193 27.51 3.59 -13.76
N LEU A 194 28.44 4.52 -13.51
CA LEU A 194 29.09 4.69 -12.20
C LEU A 194 28.07 5.11 -11.12
N LEU A 195 27.14 6.01 -11.44
CA LEU A 195 26.07 6.40 -10.50
C LEU A 195 25.11 5.23 -10.22
N ALA A 196 24.82 4.39 -11.22
CA ALA A 196 24.06 3.15 -11.02
C ALA A 196 24.82 2.15 -10.15
N ALA A 197 26.15 2.00 -10.35
CA ALA A 197 27.00 1.16 -9.51
C ALA A 197 27.09 1.67 -8.07
N LEU A 198 27.14 3.00 -7.86
CA LEU A 198 27.07 3.62 -6.53
C LEU A 198 25.73 3.35 -5.85
N THR A 199 24.63 3.46 -6.58
CA THR A 199 23.29 3.12 -6.08
C THR A 199 23.21 1.66 -5.67
N LYS A 200 23.75 0.75 -6.49
CA LYS A 200 23.82 -0.68 -6.18
C LYS A 200 24.65 -0.95 -4.93
N ALA A 201 25.77 -0.26 -4.75
CA ALA A 201 26.60 -0.38 -3.55
C ALA A 201 25.81 0.00 -2.27
N ALA A 202 25.00 1.06 -2.32
CA ALA A 202 24.12 1.45 -1.22
C ALA A 202 23.03 0.40 -0.95
N VAL A 203 22.42 -0.18 -1.98
CA VAL A 203 21.41 -1.26 -1.84
C VAL A 203 22.01 -2.47 -1.13
N GLU A 204 23.21 -2.89 -1.50
CA GLU A 204 23.87 -4.08 -0.91
C GLU A 204 24.36 -3.87 0.54
N LEU A 205 24.50 -2.62 0.99
CA LEU A 205 24.79 -2.28 2.38
C LEU A 205 23.54 -2.38 3.28
N THR A 206 22.35 -2.52 2.70
CA THR A 206 21.12 -2.63 3.48
C THR A 206 21.08 -3.96 4.23
N CYS A 207 20.99 -3.91 5.56
CA CYS A 207 20.92 -5.08 6.42
C CYS A 207 20.07 -4.77 7.68
N PRO A 208 19.73 -5.78 8.50
CA PRO A 208 18.93 -5.56 9.72
C PRO A 208 19.51 -4.55 10.69
N ASP A 209 20.84 -4.45 10.78
CA ASP A 209 21.55 -3.55 11.69
C ASP A 209 21.70 -2.13 11.11
N ALA A 210 21.60 -1.99 9.79
CA ALA A 210 21.69 -0.72 9.08
C ALA A 210 20.60 -0.61 7.97
N PRO A 211 19.31 -0.61 8.35
CA PRO A 211 18.20 -0.68 7.40
C PRO A 211 18.04 0.58 6.54
N LYS A 212 18.44 1.76 7.03
CA LYS A 212 18.23 3.03 6.32
C LYS A 212 19.14 3.25 5.11
N TRP A 213 20.02 2.30 4.78
CA TRP A 213 20.73 2.31 3.51
C TRP A 213 19.78 2.27 2.32
N GLU A 214 18.56 1.74 2.48
CA GLU A 214 17.54 1.77 1.44
C GLU A 214 17.09 3.20 1.08
N PHE A 215 17.08 4.14 2.05
CA PHE A 215 16.77 5.56 1.80
C PHE A 215 17.96 6.28 1.15
N ILE A 216 19.18 5.92 1.52
CA ILE A 216 20.40 6.45 0.87
C ILE A 216 20.43 6.00 -0.60
N ALA A 217 20.15 4.73 -0.86
CA ALA A 217 20.04 4.21 -2.22
C ALA A 217 18.92 4.90 -3.03
N ALA A 218 17.78 5.20 -2.39
CA ALA A 218 16.70 5.95 -3.03
C ALA A 218 17.13 7.35 -3.47
N ARG A 219 17.90 8.08 -2.64
CA ARG A 219 18.41 9.42 -3.00
C ARG A 219 19.36 9.37 -4.19
N LEU A 220 20.24 8.38 -4.24
CA LEU A 220 21.16 8.17 -5.37
C LEU A 220 20.39 7.78 -6.64
N LEU A 221 19.37 6.93 -6.53
CA LEU A 221 18.47 6.58 -7.62
C LEU A 221 17.71 7.81 -8.14
N ASN A 222 17.18 8.63 -7.23
CA ASN A 222 16.46 9.85 -7.59
C ASN A 222 17.37 10.83 -8.33
N LEU A 223 18.61 11.02 -7.89
CA LEU A 223 19.60 11.85 -8.58
C LEU A 223 19.84 11.33 -10.01
N SER A 224 20.12 10.04 -10.17
CA SER A 224 20.33 9.42 -11.48
C SER A 224 19.13 9.62 -12.40
N PHE A 225 17.93 9.47 -11.85
CA PHE A 225 16.68 9.67 -12.57
C PHE A 225 16.49 11.13 -12.99
N THR A 226 16.68 12.08 -12.07
CA THR A 226 16.52 13.51 -12.32
C THR A 226 17.45 14.01 -13.41
N LEU A 227 18.74 13.62 -13.39
CA LEU A 227 19.72 13.98 -14.40
C LEU A 227 19.30 13.51 -15.82
N ARG A 228 18.79 12.28 -15.90
CA ARG A 228 18.28 11.74 -17.17
C ARG A 228 17.05 12.49 -17.64
N LEU A 229 16.13 12.76 -16.74
CA LEU A 229 14.90 13.50 -17.04
C LEU A 229 15.20 14.94 -17.50
N GLU A 230 16.06 15.68 -16.79
CA GLU A 230 16.46 17.03 -17.15
C GLU A 230 17.14 17.10 -18.54
N THR A 231 18.00 16.14 -18.83
CA THR A 231 18.63 16.00 -20.15
C THR A 231 17.59 15.82 -21.25
N GLU A 232 16.59 14.95 -21.00
CA GLU A 232 15.55 14.66 -21.98
C GLU A 232 14.58 15.84 -22.18
N LEU A 233 14.19 16.52 -21.09
CA LEU A 233 13.33 17.69 -21.13
C LEU A 233 14.03 18.87 -21.85
N SER A 234 15.32 19.12 -21.54
CA SER A 234 16.11 20.16 -22.19
C SER A 234 16.23 19.92 -23.68
N ARG A 235 16.47 18.67 -24.12
CA ARG A 235 16.51 18.27 -25.52
C ARG A 235 15.22 18.58 -26.27
N ARG A 236 14.08 18.57 -25.57
CA ARG A 236 12.74 18.85 -26.12
C ARG A 236 12.29 20.30 -25.96
N GLY A 237 13.08 21.14 -25.30
CA GLY A 237 12.76 22.56 -25.04
C GLY A 237 11.61 22.73 -24.05
N ILE A 238 11.44 21.78 -23.08
CA ILE A 238 10.40 21.81 -22.06
C ILE A 238 10.97 22.38 -20.78
N HIS A 239 10.42 23.51 -20.30
CA HIS A 239 10.95 24.26 -19.17
C HIS A 239 9.96 24.48 -18.02
N THR A 240 8.65 24.41 -18.28
CA THR A 240 7.60 24.60 -17.27
C THR A 240 6.68 23.38 -17.22
N LEU A 241 5.94 23.23 -16.13
CA LEU A 241 4.93 22.18 -16.03
C LEU A 241 3.86 22.33 -17.15
N TYR A 242 3.43 23.56 -17.46
CA TYR A 242 2.47 23.79 -18.54
C TYR A 242 3.00 23.30 -19.89
N ASP A 243 4.26 23.63 -20.25
CA ASP A 243 4.87 23.20 -21.50
C ASP A 243 4.98 21.67 -21.55
N LYS A 244 5.28 21.03 -20.40
CA LYS A 244 5.32 19.58 -20.26
C LYS A 244 3.94 18.95 -20.49
N LEU A 245 2.89 19.45 -19.83
CA LEU A 245 1.53 18.93 -19.99
C LEU A 245 1.06 19.08 -21.44
N ARG A 246 1.34 20.21 -22.08
CA ARG A 246 1.02 20.42 -23.51
C ARG A 246 1.74 19.39 -24.38
N TYR A 247 3.07 19.24 -24.22
CA TYR A 247 3.85 18.26 -24.96
C TYR A 247 3.30 16.83 -24.78
N LEU A 248 3.03 16.43 -23.54
CA LEU A 248 2.49 15.09 -23.24
C LEU A 248 1.09 14.88 -23.83
N THR A 249 0.28 15.92 -23.89
CA THR A 249 -1.05 15.87 -24.53
C THR A 249 -0.93 15.74 -26.05
N ASP A 250 -0.05 16.53 -26.69
CA ASP A 250 0.20 16.47 -28.15
C ASP A 250 0.73 15.09 -28.57
N GLU A 251 1.57 14.45 -27.73
CA GLU A 251 2.06 13.07 -27.93
C GLU A 251 1.03 11.98 -27.60
N GLY A 252 -0.15 12.34 -27.11
CA GLY A 252 -1.21 11.39 -26.69
C GLY A 252 -0.87 10.56 -25.45
N LEU A 253 0.05 11.05 -24.61
CA LEU A 253 0.45 10.42 -23.34
C LEU A 253 -0.37 10.95 -22.16
N TYR A 254 -0.86 12.19 -22.24
CA TYR A 254 -1.81 12.82 -21.33
C TYR A 254 -3.16 13.01 -22.00
N GLY A 255 -4.23 13.00 -21.20
CA GLY A 255 -5.56 13.35 -21.67
C GLY A 255 -5.70 14.87 -21.87
N SER A 256 -6.33 15.29 -22.96
CA SER A 256 -6.57 16.71 -23.27
C SER A 256 -7.41 17.42 -22.22
N TYR A 257 -8.24 16.65 -21.51
CA TYR A 257 -9.17 17.14 -20.48
C TYR A 257 -8.49 17.93 -19.34
N ILE A 258 -7.20 17.69 -19.05
CA ILE A 258 -6.46 18.50 -18.05
C ILE A 258 -6.32 19.92 -18.53
N LEU A 259 -5.87 20.13 -19.79
CA LEU A 259 -5.72 21.45 -20.39
C LEU A 259 -7.05 22.12 -20.74
N GLU A 260 -8.13 21.37 -20.89
CA GLU A 260 -9.51 21.86 -21.07
C GLU A 260 -10.10 22.41 -19.77
N HIS A 261 -9.74 21.82 -18.60
CA HIS A 261 -10.28 22.19 -17.30
C HIS A 261 -9.45 23.24 -16.56
N TYR A 262 -8.14 23.34 -16.86
CA TYR A 262 -7.22 24.23 -16.17
C TYR A 262 -6.55 25.22 -17.13
N SER A 263 -6.65 26.50 -16.82
CA SER A 263 -5.91 27.54 -17.53
C SER A 263 -4.40 27.44 -17.27
N ARG A 264 -3.59 28.09 -18.13
CA ARG A 264 -2.13 28.18 -17.92
C ARG A 264 -1.77 28.80 -16.57
N ALA A 265 -2.53 29.79 -16.11
CA ALA A 265 -2.30 30.45 -14.82
C ALA A 265 -2.54 29.48 -13.65
N GLU A 266 -3.64 28.74 -13.69
CA GLU A 266 -3.95 27.72 -12.64
C GLU A 266 -2.90 26.60 -12.61
N ILE A 267 -2.39 26.15 -13.75
CA ILE A 267 -1.32 25.14 -13.81
C ILE A 267 -0.02 25.72 -13.21
N SER A 268 0.32 26.96 -13.51
CA SER A 268 1.50 27.62 -12.93
C SER A 268 1.36 27.84 -11.41
N GLU A 269 0.16 28.13 -10.91
CA GLU A 269 -0.13 28.18 -9.47
C GLU A 269 0.00 26.79 -8.83
N ALA A 270 -0.52 25.76 -9.48
CA ALA A 270 -0.40 24.38 -9.00
C ALA A 270 1.06 23.89 -9.01
N GLU A 271 1.88 24.32 -9.98
CA GLU A 271 3.32 24.01 -10.02
C GLU A 271 4.04 24.47 -8.75
N ALA A 272 3.61 25.60 -8.15
CA ALA A 272 4.16 26.09 -6.89
C ALA A 272 3.85 25.20 -5.68
N PHE A 273 2.94 24.23 -5.80
CA PHE A 273 2.66 23.25 -4.73
C PHE A 273 3.70 22.14 -4.66
N LEU A 274 4.50 21.93 -5.72
CA LEU A 274 5.51 20.89 -5.79
C LEU A 274 6.53 21.01 -4.64
N CYS A 275 6.75 19.91 -3.94
CA CYS A 275 7.67 19.81 -2.82
C CYS A 275 8.67 18.66 -3.04
N PRO A 276 9.79 18.91 -3.76
CA PRO A 276 10.79 17.88 -4.07
C PRO A 276 11.39 17.20 -2.83
N GLU A 277 11.41 17.91 -1.69
CA GLU A 277 11.90 17.34 -0.41
C GLU A 277 11.12 16.09 0.02
N ARG A 278 9.88 15.91 -0.44
CA ARG A 278 9.08 14.73 -0.15
C ARG A 278 9.58 13.46 -0.86
N ASP A 279 10.44 13.61 -1.87
CA ASP A 279 11.11 12.46 -2.50
C ASP A 279 12.04 11.72 -1.52
N LYS A 280 12.45 12.38 -0.43
CA LYS A 280 13.23 11.78 0.67
C LYS A 280 12.45 10.75 1.48
N LEU A 281 11.12 10.70 1.34
CA LEU A 281 10.26 9.71 2.02
C LEU A 281 10.33 8.32 1.37
N PHE A 282 10.77 8.23 0.11
CA PHE A 282 10.84 6.96 -0.58
C PHE A 282 11.96 6.06 -0.06
N THR A 283 11.63 4.79 0.09
CA THR A 283 12.62 3.69 0.09
C THR A 283 13.11 3.45 -1.33
N TYR A 284 14.25 2.76 -1.49
CA TYR A 284 14.75 2.35 -2.82
C TYR A 284 13.69 1.56 -3.61
N SER A 285 13.09 0.57 -2.96
CA SER A 285 12.06 -0.26 -3.60
C SER A 285 10.80 0.52 -3.97
N GLY A 286 10.38 1.47 -3.13
CA GLY A 286 9.23 2.33 -3.40
C GLY A 286 9.46 3.24 -4.59
N LEU A 287 10.64 3.87 -4.66
CA LEU A 287 11.00 4.75 -5.76
C LEU A 287 11.20 3.98 -7.08
N ASP A 288 11.92 2.84 -7.03
CA ASP A 288 12.14 2.00 -8.21
C ASP A 288 10.81 1.51 -8.81
N LEU A 289 9.87 1.08 -7.95
CA LEU A 289 8.52 0.70 -8.37
C LEU A 289 7.78 1.89 -9.00
N LEU A 290 7.84 3.07 -8.38
CA LEU A 290 7.18 4.28 -8.89
C LEU A 290 7.71 4.65 -10.27
N LEU A 291 9.04 4.71 -10.42
CA LEU A 291 9.71 5.09 -11.65
C LEU A 291 9.46 4.10 -12.80
N LYS A 292 9.34 2.81 -12.51
CA LYS A 292 9.10 1.77 -13.52
C LYS A 292 7.64 1.62 -13.92
N ARG A 293 6.70 1.92 -13.02
CA ARG A 293 5.30 1.52 -13.20
C ARG A 293 4.31 2.68 -13.29
N TYR A 294 4.54 3.78 -12.57
CA TYR A 294 3.52 4.81 -12.37
C TYR A 294 3.79 6.11 -13.12
N VAL A 295 5.05 6.54 -13.23
CA VAL A 295 5.39 7.75 -14.01
C VAL A 295 5.12 7.56 -15.50
N ILE A 296 4.86 8.63 -16.20
CA ILE A 296 4.66 8.61 -17.65
C ILE A 296 5.99 8.41 -18.36
N HIS A 297 5.98 7.51 -19.33
CA HIS A 297 7.13 7.21 -20.19
C HIS A 297 6.79 7.46 -21.66
N THR A 298 7.81 7.77 -22.46
CA THR A 298 7.72 7.68 -23.91
C THR A 298 7.50 6.23 -24.34
N ARG A 299 7.18 6.03 -25.63
CA ARG A 299 7.08 4.67 -26.22
C ARG A 299 8.42 3.90 -26.16
N GLN A 300 9.54 4.58 -25.96
CA GLN A 300 10.87 4.00 -25.77
C GLN A 300 11.25 3.83 -24.29
N HIS A 301 10.26 3.89 -23.38
CA HIS A 301 10.43 3.74 -21.93
C HIS A 301 11.33 4.82 -21.27
N VAL A 302 11.40 6.02 -21.86
CA VAL A 302 12.06 7.16 -21.23
C VAL A 302 11.06 7.90 -20.35
N PRO A 303 11.34 8.10 -19.05
CA PRO A 303 10.44 8.79 -18.15
C PRO A 303 10.38 10.30 -18.46
N LEU A 304 9.19 10.89 -18.30
CA LEU A 304 8.93 12.30 -18.63
C LEU A 304 8.34 13.12 -17.46
N GLU A 305 8.13 12.52 -16.31
CA GLU A 305 7.65 13.26 -15.12
C GLU A 305 8.38 12.81 -13.85
N THR A 306 8.54 13.73 -12.89
CA THR A 306 9.07 13.43 -11.56
C THR A 306 8.01 12.76 -10.69
N PRO A 307 8.38 12.11 -9.55
CA PRO A 307 7.41 11.59 -8.59
C PRO A 307 6.41 12.65 -8.11
N GLN A 308 6.87 13.86 -7.84
CA GLN A 308 6.02 14.95 -7.36
C GLN A 308 5.07 15.45 -8.45
N GLU A 309 5.52 15.55 -9.70
CA GLU A 309 4.66 15.89 -10.84
C GLU A 309 3.60 14.83 -11.11
N MET A 310 3.94 13.54 -10.91
CA MET A 310 2.97 12.45 -10.98
C MET A 310 1.84 12.64 -9.97
N PHE A 311 2.16 12.89 -8.70
CA PHE A 311 1.14 13.14 -7.67
C PHE A 311 0.32 14.40 -7.95
N LEU A 312 0.96 15.46 -8.44
CA LEU A 312 0.25 16.69 -8.82
C LEU A 312 -0.68 16.46 -10.02
N GLY A 313 -0.24 15.72 -11.04
CA GLY A 313 -1.08 15.37 -12.18
C GLY A 313 -2.30 14.53 -11.79
N ILE A 314 -2.14 13.60 -10.85
CA ILE A 314 -3.26 12.84 -10.27
C ILE A 314 -4.20 13.78 -9.50
N ALA A 315 -3.65 14.69 -8.69
CA ALA A 315 -4.46 15.65 -7.91
C ALA A 315 -5.24 16.62 -8.81
N LEU A 316 -4.64 17.11 -9.90
CA LEU A 316 -5.33 17.89 -10.92
C LEU A 316 -6.50 17.11 -11.52
N HIS A 317 -6.27 15.84 -11.90
CA HIS A 317 -7.36 15.01 -12.43
C HIS A 317 -8.49 14.83 -11.41
N LEU A 318 -8.17 14.44 -10.17
CA LEU A 318 -9.18 14.18 -9.13
C LEU A 318 -10.00 15.43 -8.75
N ALA A 319 -9.42 16.63 -8.89
CA ALA A 319 -10.10 17.87 -8.53
C ALA A 319 -10.95 18.49 -9.66
N MET A 320 -10.99 17.88 -10.86
CA MET A 320 -11.78 18.41 -11.99
C MET A 320 -13.27 18.52 -11.68
N GLU A 321 -13.82 17.61 -10.87
CA GLU A 321 -15.24 17.62 -10.44
C GLU A 321 -15.57 18.66 -9.35
N GLU A 322 -14.56 19.39 -8.84
CA GLU A 322 -14.76 20.42 -7.84
C GLU A 322 -15.17 21.75 -8.48
N LYS A 323 -16.36 22.21 -8.11
CA LYS A 323 -16.94 23.44 -8.67
C LYS A 323 -16.45 24.71 -7.95
N THR A 324 -16.08 24.59 -6.69
CA THR A 324 -15.59 25.67 -5.83
C THR A 324 -14.22 25.29 -5.26
N ASP A 325 -13.33 26.28 -5.11
CA ASP A 325 -11.98 26.08 -4.52
C ASP A 325 -11.21 24.91 -5.16
N ARG A 326 -11.27 24.78 -6.51
CA ARG A 326 -10.65 23.67 -7.24
C ARG A 326 -9.16 23.54 -6.93
N LEU A 327 -8.40 24.63 -6.95
CA LEU A 327 -6.96 24.60 -6.64
C LEU A 327 -6.68 24.27 -5.17
N GLY A 328 -7.53 24.68 -4.25
CA GLY A 328 -7.46 24.26 -2.85
C GLY A 328 -7.66 22.75 -2.70
N TRP A 329 -8.54 22.13 -3.49
CA TRP A 329 -8.68 20.66 -3.54
C TRP A 329 -7.49 19.98 -4.23
N VAL A 330 -6.95 20.55 -5.30
CA VAL A 330 -5.69 20.07 -5.91
C VAL A 330 -4.60 19.98 -4.85
N LYS A 331 -4.42 21.05 -4.06
CA LYS A 331 -3.41 21.09 -3.01
C LYS A 331 -3.66 20.02 -1.93
N LYS A 332 -4.90 19.85 -1.47
CA LYS A 332 -5.25 18.84 -0.47
C LYS A 332 -4.99 17.42 -0.96
N PHE A 333 -5.39 17.10 -2.20
CA PHE A 333 -5.14 15.79 -2.80
C PHE A 333 -3.65 15.56 -3.03
N TYR A 334 -2.92 16.55 -3.53
CA TYR A 334 -1.47 16.48 -3.69
C TYR A 334 -0.75 16.25 -2.36
N ASP A 335 -1.09 17.03 -1.32
CA ASP A 335 -0.48 16.90 0.01
C ASP A 335 -0.71 15.51 0.60
N MET A 336 -1.93 15.00 0.54
CA MET A 336 -2.30 13.67 1.02
C MET A 336 -1.52 12.54 0.31
N LEU A 337 -1.40 12.62 -1.02
CA LEU A 337 -0.72 11.60 -1.83
C LEU A 337 0.80 11.68 -1.67
N SER A 338 1.38 12.87 -1.80
CA SER A 338 2.83 13.07 -1.80
C SER A 338 3.48 12.92 -0.41
N ARG A 339 2.71 13.02 0.68
CA ARG A 339 3.15 12.68 2.04
C ARG A 339 3.04 11.20 2.36
N MET A 340 2.59 10.37 1.40
CA MET A 340 2.36 8.94 1.59
C MET A 340 1.36 8.63 2.72
N GLU A 341 0.42 9.54 2.97
CA GLU A 341 -0.64 9.38 3.98
C GLU A 341 -1.77 8.48 3.45
N VAL A 342 -2.04 8.58 2.15
CA VAL A 342 -3.01 7.75 1.41
C VAL A 342 -2.41 7.32 0.08
N THR A 343 -2.64 6.07 -0.28
CA THR A 343 -2.36 5.56 -1.63
C THR A 343 -3.66 5.26 -2.35
N MET A 344 -3.79 5.75 -3.58
CA MET A 344 -4.89 5.34 -4.46
C MET A 344 -4.63 3.95 -5.04
N ALA A 345 -5.68 3.31 -5.55
CA ALA A 345 -5.55 2.05 -6.26
C ALA A 345 -4.56 2.16 -7.44
N THR A 346 -3.87 1.06 -7.76
CA THR A 346 -2.91 1.01 -8.88
C THR A 346 -3.46 1.60 -10.18
N PRO A 347 -4.70 1.31 -10.63
CA PRO A 347 -5.23 1.95 -11.84
C PRO A 347 -5.37 3.46 -11.72
N THR A 348 -5.77 3.99 -10.57
CA THR A 348 -5.84 5.44 -10.35
C THR A 348 -4.45 6.06 -10.44
N LEU A 349 -3.43 5.49 -9.76
CA LEU A 349 -2.05 5.99 -9.82
C LEU A 349 -1.45 5.93 -11.23
N SER A 350 -1.77 4.87 -11.99
CA SER A 350 -1.21 4.63 -13.32
C SER A 350 -1.93 5.40 -14.44
N ASN A 351 -3.26 5.55 -14.36
CA ASN A 351 -4.10 5.96 -15.49
C ASN A 351 -4.75 7.33 -15.29
N ALA A 352 -4.90 7.83 -14.06
CA ALA A 352 -5.29 9.23 -13.88
C ALA A 352 -4.33 10.11 -14.70
N ARG A 353 -4.86 11.11 -15.39
CA ARG A 353 -4.15 11.97 -16.36
C ARG A 353 -3.87 11.38 -17.75
N LYS A 354 -4.07 10.08 -17.99
CA LYS A 354 -3.91 9.46 -19.33
C LYS A 354 -5.20 9.54 -20.17
N PRO A 355 -5.14 9.40 -21.50
CA PRO A 355 -6.33 9.44 -22.36
C PRO A 355 -7.40 8.41 -22.00
N TYR A 356 -7.00 7.18 -21.68
CA TYR A 356 -7.89 6.11 -21.23
C TYR A 356 -7.75 5.91 -19.73
N HIS A 357 -8.41 6.79 -18.96
CA HIS A 357 -8.32 6.88 -17.50
C HIS A 357 -9.32 5.93 -16.81
N GLN A 358 -9.18 4.63 -17.05
CA GLN A 358 -9.85 3.62 -16.24
C GLN A 358 -9.17 3.58 -14.86
N LEU A 359 -9.90 3.98 -13.79
CA LEU A 359 -9.36 4.24 -12.47
C LEU A 359 -9.67 3.16 -11.44
N SER A 360 -10.58 2.22 -11.77
CA SER A 360 -11.10 1.21 -10.85
C SER A 360 -10.27 -0.07 -10.90
N SER A 361 -10.04 -0.71 -9.75
CA SER A 361 -9.18 -1.90 -9.64
C SER A 361 -9.87 -3.19 -10.03
N CYS A 362 -11.11 -3.37 -9.58
CA CYS A 362 -11.82 -4.63 -9.67
C CYS A 362 -13.28 -4.43 -10.07
N PHE A 363 -13.82 -5.50 -10.65
CA PHE A 363 -15.20 -5.56 -11.09
C PHE A 363 -15.81 -6.90 -10.68
N ILE A 364 -17.14 -6.97 -10.53
CA ILE A 364 -17.82 -8.22 -10.20
C ILE A 364 -19.04 -8.37 -11.11
N ASP A 365 -19.22 -9.59 -11.67
CA ASP A 365 -20.35 -9.95 -12.50
C ASP A 365 -21.04 -11.22 -12.00
N THR A 366 -22.35 -11.30 -12.16
CA THR A 366 -23.17 -12.47 -11.88
C THR A 366 -23.46 -13.20 -13.16
N VAL A 367 -22.90 -14.41 -13.31
CA VAL A 367 -23.04 -15.22 -14.54
C VAL A 367 -24.44 -15.84 -14.59
N PRO A 368 -25.30 -15.47 -15.56
CA PRO A 368 -26.63 -16.05 -15.69
C PRO A 368 -26.57 -17.45 -16.31
N ASP A 369 -27.59 -18.28 -16.03
CA ASP A 369 -27.71 -19.66 -16.52
C ASP A 369 -28.20 -19.73 -17.98
N SER A 370 -27.49 -19.06 -18.88
CA SER A 370 -27.78 -19.13 -20.34
C SER A 370 -26.48 -19.06 -21.14
N LEU A 371 -26.45 -19.66 -22.31
CA LEU A 371 -25.28 -19.66 -23.21
C LEU A 371 -24.83 -18.22 -23.51
N GLU A 372 -25.76 -17.38 -23.90
CA GLU A 372 -25.50 -15.97 -24.21
C GLU A 372 -24.96 -15.21 -23.00
N GLY A 373 -25.59 -15.41 -21.81
CA GLY A 373 -25.18 -14.74 -20.60
C GLY A 373 -23.79 -15.16 -20.12
N ILE A 374 -23.46 -16.46 -20.19
CA ILE A 374 -22.14 -16.98 -19.85
C ILE A 374 -21.06 -16.35 -20.75
N TYR A 375 -21.27 -16.37 -22.09
CA TYR A 375 -20.30 -15.76 -23.01
C TYR A 375 -20.21 -14.25 -22.86
N ARG A 376 -21.30 -13.56 -22.52
CA ARG A 376 -21.28 -12.13 -22.19
C ARG A 376 -20.42 -11.85 -20.97
N SER A 377 -20.54 -12.65 -19.92
CA SER A 377 -19.67 -12.49 -18.73
C SER A 377 -18.19 -12.75 -19.06
N VAL A 378 -17.89 -13.67 -19.97
CA VAL A 378 -16.52 -13.90 -20.46
C VAL A 378 -16.01 -12.72 -21.29
N ASP A 379 -16.85 -12.16 -22.18
CA ASP A 379 -16.50 -10.94 -22.93
C ASP A 379 -16.33 -9.72 -22.02
N ASN A 380 -17.25 -9.53 -21.08
CA ASN A 380 -17.12 -8.49 -20.05
C ASN A 380 -15.78 -8.59 -19.31
N PHE A 381 -15.36 -9.80 -18.94
CA PHE A 381 -14.07 -10.04 -18.28
C PHE A 381 -12.90 -9.66 -19.23
N ALA A 382 -12.94 -10.06 -20.49
CA ALA A 382 -11.91 -9.72 -21.45
C ALA A 382 -11.77 -8.19 -21.63
N GLN A 383 -12.91 -7.47 -21.74
CA GLN A 383 -12.91 -6.00 -21.86
C GLN A 383 -12.37 -5.33 -20.59
N VAL A 384 -12.73 -5.81 -19.41
CA VAL A 384 -12.23 -5.30 -18.13
C VAL A 384 -10.73 -5.56 -18.01
N SER A 385 -10.27 -6.78 -18.31
CA SER A 385 -8.84 -7.16 -18.25
C SER A 385 -8.00 -6.28 -19.16
N LYS A 386 -8.42 -6.06 -20.41
CA LYS A 386 -7.75 -5.16 -21.37
C LYS A 386 -7.44 -3.78 -20.81
N PHE A 387 -8.29 -3.24 -19.93
CA PHE A 387 -8.09 -1.93 -19.29
C PHE A 387 -7.51 -2.01 -17.87
N GLY A 388 -6.93 -3.14 -17.47
CA GLY A 388 -6.19 -3.29 -16.22
C GLY A 388 -7.04 -3.62 -14.99
N GLY A 389 -8.31 -4.01 -15.17
CA GLY A 389 -9.19 -4.42 -14.06
C GLY A 389 -9.11 -5.93 -13.78
N GLY A 390 -9.15 -6.32 -12.50
CA GLY A 390 -9.39 -7.70 -12.07
C GLY A 390 -10.89 -7.98 -11.95
N MET A 391 -11.32 -9.27 -11.94
CA MET A 391 -12.73 -9.60 -11.90
C MET A 391 -13.08 -10.69 -10.89
N GLY A 392 -14.25 -10.58 -10.28
CA GLY A 392 -14.94 -11.64 -9.56
C GLY A 392 -16.13 -12.13 -10.36
N LEU A 393 -16.27 -13.44 -10.57
CA LEU A 393 -17.37 -14.05 -11.32
C LEU A 393 -18.16 -15.01 -10.43
N TYR A 394 -19.44 -14.76 -10.25
CA TYR A 394 -20.31 -15.64 -9.51
C TYR A 394 -21.00 -16.66 -10.40
N PHE A 395 -20.65 -17.94 -10.24
CA PHE A 395 -21.18 -19.08 -11.02
C PHE A 395 -22.31 -19.84 -10.32
N GLY A 396 -22.75 -19.42 -9.15
CA GLY A 396 -23.76 -20.13 -8.35
C GLY A 396 -25.15 -20.24 -9.02
N LYS A 397 -25.44 -19.40 -10.02
CA LYS A 397 -26.70 -19.50 -10.81
C LYS A 397 -26.63 -20.53 -11.94
N VAL A 398 -25.43 -20.90 -12.38
CA VAL A 398 -25.24 -21.79 -13.53
C VAL A 398 -25.53 -23.22 -13.17
N ARG A 399 -26.31 -23.92 -13.99
CA ARG A 399 -26.70 -25.31 -13.77
C ARG A 399 -25.51 -26.27 -13.69
N ALA A 400 -25.65 -27.26 -12.79
CA ALA A 400 -24.62 -28.26 -12.55
C ALA A 400 -24.52 -29.31 -13.67
N ALA A 401 -23.42 -30.05 -13.67
CA ALA A 401 -23.21 -31.20 -14.56
C ALA A 401 -24.32 -32.24 -14.39
N GLY A 402 -24.79 -32.77 -15.55
CA GLY A 402 -25.91 -33.71 -15.60
C GLY A 402 -27.30 -33.05 -15.47
N GLY A 403 -27.36 -31.71 -15.42
CA GLY A 403 -28.64 -31.00 -15.46
C GLY A 403 -29.32 -31.11 -16.84
N SER A 404 -30.60 -30.74 -16.90
CA SER A 404 -31.39 -30.77 -18.14
C SER A 404 -31.12 -29.54 -19.00
N ILE A 405 -31.06 -29.76 -20.34
CA ILE A 405 -31.06 -28.69 -21.34
C ILE A 405 -32.20 -28.98 -22.33
N ARG A 406 -33.15 -28.07 -22.49
CA ARG A 406 -34.32 -28.20 -23.36
C ARG A 406 -35.10 -29.51 -23.13
N GLY A 407 -35.19 -29.98 -21.90
CA GLY A 407 -35.84 -31.23 -21.54
C GLY A 407 -35.00 -32.50 -21.73
N PHE A 408 -33.77 -32.38 -22.23
CA PHE A 408 -32.84 -33.51 -22.31
C PHE A 408 -32.03 -33.62 -21.01
N GLU A 409 -32.35 -34.63 -20.19
CA GLU A 409 -31.65 -34.91 -18.95
C GLU A 409 -30.20 -35.34 -19.21
N GLY A 410 -29.28 -34.93 -18.30
CA GLY A 410 -27.87 -35.28 -18.42
C GLY A 410 -27.05 -34.45 -19.43
N ALA A 411 -27.67 -33.50 -20.13
CA ALA A 411 -27.02 -32.77 -21.22
C ALA A 411 -26.06 -31.65 -20.75
N ALA A 412 -26.26 -31.12 -19.54
CA ALA A 412 -25.43 -30.01 -19.04
C ALA A 412 -24.02 -30.47 -18.65
N GLY A 413 -23.01 -29.71 -19.10
CA GLY A 413 -21.59 -29.96 -18.80
C GLY A 413 -21.11 -29.46 -17.45
N GLY A 414 -21.92 -28.69 -16.73
CA GLY A 414 -21.58 -28.09 -15.44
C GLY A 414 -20.65 -26.89 -15.52
N VAL A 415 -20.36 -26.29 -14.34
CA VAL A 415 -19.62 -25.01 -14.25
C VAL A 415 -18.15 -25.14 -14.63
N ILE A 416 -17.52 -26.29 -14.44
CA ILE A 416 -16.08 -26.49 -14.65
C ILE A 416 -15.65 -26.17 -16.09
N ARG A 417 -16.46 -26.59 -17.07
CA ARG A 417 -16.18 -26.34 -18.50
C ARG A 417 -16.21 -24.86 -18.83
N TRP A 418 -17.11 -24.11 -18.23
CA TRP A 418 -17.22 -22.67 -18.42
C TRP A 418 -16.07 -21.91 -17.72
N ILE A 419 -15.68 -22.36 -16.51
CA ILE A 419 -14.54 -21.78 -15.78
C ILE A 419 -13.24 -21.96 -16.58
N ARG A 420 -13.09 -23.02 -17.36
CA ARG A 420 -11.94 -23.18 -18.25
C ARG A 420 -11.87 -22.12 -19.34
N LEU A 421 -13.01 -21.72 -19.93
CA LEU A 421 -13.02 -20.58 -20.87
C LEU A 421 -12.58 -19.29 -20.19
N VAL A 422 -12.98 -19.08 -18.95
CA VAL A 422 -12.52 -17.93 -18.16
C VAL A 422 -11.01 -18.01 -17.90
N ASN A 423 -10.47 -19.19 -17.59
CA ASN A 423 -9.04 -19.42 -17.44
C ASN A 423 -8.26 -19.07 -18.72
N ASP A 424 -8.71 -19.59 -19.87
CA ASP A 424 -8.06 -19.35 -21.15
C ASP A 424 -8.16 -17.87 -21.56
N THR A 425 -9.25 -17.21 -21.19
CA THR A 425 -9.41 -15.76 -21.38
C THR A 425 -8.45 -14.96 -20.50
N ALA A 426 -8.22 -15.39 -19.24
CA ALA A 426 -7.27 -14.75 -18.34
C ALA A 426 -5.83 -14.81 -18.88
N VAL A 427 -5.47 -15.93 -19.52
CA VAL A 427 -4.16 -16.11 -20.17
C VAL A 427 -4.08 -15.31 -21.49
N ALA A 428 -5.16 -15.26 -22.25
CA ALA A 428 -5.19 -14.63 -23.57
C ALA A 428 -5.22 -13.09 -23.54
N VAL A 429 -5.82 -12.50 -22.50
CA VAL A 429 -6.02 -11.05 -22.39
C VAL A 429 -5.35 -10.52 -21.14
N ASP A 430 -4.09 -10.10 -21.29
CA ASP A 430 -3.34 -9.46 -20.24
C ASP A 430 -3.76 -8.00 -19.98
N GLN A 431 -3.45 -7.55 -18.75
CA GLN A 431 -3.71 -6.20 -18.28
C GLN A 431 -2.67 -5.24 -18.85
N LEU A 432 -2.97 -4.61 -20.00
CA LEU A 432 -2.14 -3.62 -20.67
C LEU A 432 -0.70 -4.10 -20.99
N GLY A 433 -0.46 -5.39 -21.15
CA GLY A 433 0.87 -5.96 -21.37
C GLY A 433 1.83 -5.87 -20.17
N VAL A 434 1.30 -5.49 -18.99
CA VAL A 434 2.09 -5.30 -17.75
C VAL A 434 1.82 -6.38 -16.72
N ARG A 435 0.61 -6.95 -16.71
CA ARG A 435 0.14 -7.98 -15.77
C ARG A 435 -0.69 -9.02 -16.52
N GLN A 436 -0.64 -10.26 -16.04
CA GLN A 436 -1.58 -11.29 -16.50
C GLN A 436 -3.01 -10.97 -16.06
N GLY A 437 -3.99 -11.37 -16.87
CA GLY A 437 -5.40 -11.30 -16.51
C GLY A 437 -5.65 -12.10 -15.23
N ALA A 438 -6.45 -11.57 -14.31
CA ALA A 438 -6.70 -12.21 -13.03
C ALA A 438 -8.19 -12.21 -12.69
N VAL A 439 -8.72 -13.37 -12.27
CA VAL A 439 -10.15 -13.54 -12.00
C VAL A 439 -10.38 -14.53 -10.86
N ALA A 440 -11.26 -14.16 -9.92
CA ALA A 440 -11.78 -15.08 -8.93
C ALA A 440 -13.13 -15.63 -9.39
N VAL A 441 -13.35 -16.94 -9.21
CA VAL A 441 -14.60 -17.62 -9.53
C VAL A 441 -15.24 -18.14 -8.25
N TYR A 442 -16.52 -17.80 -8.07
CA TYR A 442 -17.26 -18.06 -6.83
C TYR A 442 -18.35 -19.10 -7.05
N LEU A 443 -18.44 -20.07 -6.14
CA LEU A 443 -19.46 -21.12 -6.15
C LEU A 443 -20.00 -21.35 -4.76
N ASP A 444 -21.28 -21.71 -4.66
CA ASP A 444 -21.92 -22.02 -3.38
C ASP A 444 -21.51 -23.36 -2.80
N ALA A 445 -21.43 -23.44 -1.47
CA ALA A 445 -21.10 -24.67 -0.76
C ALA A 445 -22.11 -25.81 -0.97
N TRP A 446 -23.33 -25.50 -1.46
CA TRP A 446 -24.39 -26.47 -1.75
C TRP A 446 -24.51 -26.81 -3.24
N HIS A 447 -23.69 -26.22 -4.13
CA HIS A 447 -23.74 -26.49 -5.55
C HIS A 447 -23.23 -27.90 -5.87
N LYS A 448 -23.91 -28.62 -6.82
CA LYS A 448 -23.61 -30.04 -7.11
C LYS A 448 -22.19 -30.28 -7.63
N ASP A 449 -21.59 -29.31 -8.31
CA ASP A 449 -20.24 -29.40 -8.87
C ASP A 449 -19.13 -28.95 -7.92
N LEU A 450 -19.45 -28.68 -6.64
CA LEU A 450 -18.47 -28.19 -5.66
C LEU A 450 -17.25 -29.10 -5.48
N PRO A 451 -17.39 -30.46 -5.40
CA PRO A 451 -16.23 -31.32 -5.20
C PRO A 451 -15.21 -31.24 -6.35
N GLU A 452 -15.67 -31.09 -7.58
CA GLU A 452 -14.86 -30.90 -8.79
C GLU A 452 -14.26 -29.50 -8.84
N PHE A 453 -15.02 -28.49 -8.42
CA PHE A 453 -14.59 -27.10 -8.32
C PHE A 453 -13.40 -26.93 -7.35
N LEU A 454 -13.40 -27.61 -6.21
CA LEU A 454 -12.31 -27.59 -5.22
C LEU A 454 -11.00 -28.20 -5.75
N GLN A 455 -11.05 -28.90 -6.87
CA GLN A 455 -9.87 -29.54 -7.48
C GLN A 455 -9.31 -28.75 -8.68
N LEU A 456 -9.86 -27.58 -9.01
CA LEU A 456 -9.46 -26.80 -10.19
C LEU A 456 -7.95 -26.51 -10.24
N ARG A 457 -7.32 -26.24 -9.10
CA ARG A 457 -5.89 -25.87 -9.02
C ARG A 457 -4.97 -26.95 -8.44
N THR A 458 -5.51 -28.06 -7.96
CA THR A 458 -4.70 -29.14 -7.37
C THR A 458 -3.87 -29.86 -8.45
N ASN A 459 -2.68 -30.34 -8.10
CA ASN A 459 -1.75 -30.96 -9.03
C ASN A 459 -2.12 -32.40 -9.46
N ASN A 460 -3.19 -32.96 -8.95
CA ASN A 460 -3.65 -34.32 -9.25
C ASN A 460 -5.01 -34.34 -9.93
N GLY A 461 -5.25 -35.32 -10.79
CA GLY A 461 -6.49 -35.47 -11.53
C GLY A 461 -6.37 -35.25 -13.03
N ASP A 462 -7.49 -35.16 -13.76
CA ASP A 462 -7.53 -34.95 -15.21
C ASP A 462 -7.25 -33.46 -15.55
N ASP A 463 -6.17 -33.19 -16.30
CA ASP A 463 -5.78 -31.82 -16.70
C ASP A 463 -6.86 -31.10 -17.50
N ARG A 464 -7.74 -31.82 -18.17
CA ARG A 464 -8.90 -31.23 -18.86
C ARG A 464 -9.95 -30.63 -17.91
N MET A 465 -9.85 -30.92 -16.61
CA MET A 465 -10.69 -30.37 -15.54
C MET A 465 -9.96 -29.31 -14.72
N LYS A 466 -8.76 -28.90 -15.13
CA LYS A 466 -7.93 -27.89 -14.42
C LYS A 466 -8.12 -26.49 -14.98
N ALA A 467 -7.93 -25.50 -14.10
CA ALA A 467 -7.93 -24.08 -14.39
C ALA A 467 -6.99 -23.40 -13.38
N HIS A 468 -5.70 -23.31 -13.74
CA HIS A 468 -4.64 -22.88 -12.82
C HIS A 468 -4.55 -21.35 -12.67
N ASP A 469 -5.05 -20.60 -13.66
CA ASP A 469 -4.96 -19.13 -13.72
C ASP A 469 -6.22 -18.43 -13.17
N VAL A 470 -7.20 -19.19 -12.66
CA VAL A 470 -8.34 -18.66 -11.92
C VAL A 470 -8.23 -18.95 -10.43
N PHE A 471 -8.86 -18.13 -9.60
CA PHE A 471 -8.85 -18.26 -8.14
C PHE A 471 -10.23 -18.72 -7.64
N PRO A 472 -10.40 -20.00 -7.26
CA PRO A 472 -11.66 -20.49 -6.73
C PRO A 472 -11.95 -19.91 -5.35
N ALA A 473 -13.24 -19.61 -5.12
CA ALA A 473 -13.78 -19.14 -3.86
C ALA A 473 -15.12 -19.83 -3.56
N VAL A 474 -15.40 -20.12 -2.30
CA VAL A 474 -16.63 -20.79 -1.88
C VAL A 474 -17.48 -19.88 -1.00
N CYS A 475 -18.77 -19.79 -1.35
CA CYS A 475 -19.77 -19.05 -0.57
C CYS A 475 -20.45 -19.98 0.42
N TYR A 476 -20.24 -19.74 1.71
CA TYR A 476 -20.73 -20.59 2.79
C TYR A 476 -21.95 -19.95 3.47
N PRO A 477 -23.06 -20.72 3.64
CA PRO A 477 -24.12 -20.34 4.57
C PRO A 477 -23.73 -20.72 6.01
N ASP A 478 -24.33 -20.06 7.00
CA ASP A 478 -24.07 -20.32 8.43
C ASP A 478 -24.34 -21.77 8.81
N LEU A 479 -25.34 -22.41 8.20
CA LEU A 479 -25.69 -23.84 8.46
C LEU A 479 -24.51 -24.77 8.21
N PHE A 480 -23.68 -24.51 7.18
CA PHE A 480 -22.51 -25.34 6.89
C PHE A 480 -21.51 -25.33 8.05
N TRP A 481 -21.19 -24.16 8.58
CA TRP A 481 -20.26 -24.01 9.70
C TRP A 481 -20.85 -24.53 11.03
N LYS A 482 -22.16 -24.35 11.26
CA LYS A 482 -22.85 -24.95 12.39
C LYS A 482 -22.68 -26.46 12.40
N LEU A 483 -22.95 -27.12 11.27
CA LEU A 483 -22.78 -28.56 11.13
C LEU A 483 -21.31 -28.98 11.22
N ALA A 484 -20.38 -28.21 10.63
CA ALA A 484 -18.95 -28.50 10.74
C ALA A 484 -18.43 -28.43 12.19
N LYS A 485 -19.05 -27.60 13.02
CA LYS A 485 -18.72 -27.48 14.45
C LYS A 485 -19.38 -28.58 15.29
N GLU A 486 -20.65 -28.90 15.03
CA GLU A 486 -21.47 -29.73 15.88
C GLU A 486 -21.41 -31.23 15.51
N ASN A 487 -21.40 -31.52 14.19
CA ASN A 487 -21.45 -32.91 13.70
C ASN A 487 -20.87 -33.04 12.31
N LEU A 488 -19.58 -33.35 12.23
CA LEU A 488 -18.87 -33.55 10.96
C LEU A 488 -19.40 -34.71 10.10
N ASP A 489 -20.08 -35.68 10.71
CA ASP A 489 -20.69 -36.82 9.98
C ASP A 489 -22.10 -36.50 9.48
N ALA A 490 -22.61 -35.27 9.74
CA ALA A 490 -23.90 -34.82 9.23
C ALA A 490 -23.96 -34.89 7.71
N PRO A 491 -25.11 -35.27 7.13
CA PRO A 491 -25.30 -35.24 5.68
C PRO A 491 -25.37 -33.77 5.18
N TRP A 492 -24.68 -33.52 4.07
CA TRP A 492 -24.79 -32.30 3.32
C TRP A 492 -25.21 -32.61 1.88
N HIS A 493 -26.19 -31.89 1.40
CA HIS A 493 -26.81 -32.17 0.11
C HIS A 493 -26.43 -31.14 -0.92
N LEU A 494 -25.76 -31.60 -1.97
CA LEU A 494 -25.39 -30.80 -3.13
C LEU A 494 -26.48 -30.90 -4.19
N MET A 495 -26.91 -29.76 -4.73
CA MET A 495 -28.04 -29.67 -5.64
C MET A 495 -27.75 -28.79 -6.84
N CYS A 496 -28.53 -28.92 -7.90
CA CYS A 496 -28.45 -28.10 -9.10
C CYS A 496 -29.38 -26.87 -8.97
N PRO A 497 -28.88 -25.64 -9.10
CA PRO A 497 -29.72 -24.43 -8.96
C PRO A 497 -30.86 -24.40 -9.99
N HIS A 498 -30.60 -24.78 -11.24
CA HIS A 498 -31.62 -24.84 -12.27
C HIS A 498 -32.76 -25.82 -11.93
N GLN A 499 -32.46 -26.97 -11.36
CA GLN A 499 -33.49 -27.94 -10.98
C GLN A 499 -34.34 -27.39 -9.82
N ILE A 500 -33.73 -26.68 -8.86
CA ILE A 500 -34.46 -26.03 -7.77
C ILE A 500 -35.42 -24.99 -8.37
N LEU A 501 -34.94 -24.12 -9.23
CA LEU A 501 -35.79 -23.13 -9.90
C LEU A 501 -36.96 -23.79 -10.65
N THR A 502 -36.69 -24.85 -11.39
CA THR A 502 -37.73 -25.56 -12.16
C THR A 502 -38.78 -26.22 -11.26
N VAL A 503 -38.38 -26.81 -10.14
CA VAL A 503 -39.27 -27.57 -9.25
C VAL A 503 -39.98 -26.70 -8.23
N LYS A 504 -39.28 -25.70 -7.70
CA LYS A 504 -39.76 -24.85 -6.59
C LYS A 504 -40.22 -23.47 -7.03
N GLY A 505 -39.85 -23.01 -8.22
CA GLY A 505 -40.18 -21.66 -8.73
C GLY A 505 -39.39 -20.52 -8.08
N TYR A 506 -38.31 -20.82 -7.35
CA TYR A 506 -37.40 -19.82 -6.78
C TYR A 506 -35.93 -20.24 -6.92
N CYS A 507 -35.04 -19.28 -6.89
CA CYS A 507 -33.60 -19.49 -6.89
C CYS A 507 -33.11 -19.53 -5.42
N LEU A 508 -32.51 -20.65 -4.99
CA LEU A 508 -32.03 -20.81 -3.60
C LEU A 508 -30.90 -19.83 -3.25
N GLU A 509 -30.09 -19.51 -4.22
CA GLU A 509 -28.97 -18.55 -4.08
C GLU A 509 -29.43 -17.11 -3.82
N ASP A 510 -30.71 -16.76 -4.03
CA ASP A 510 -31.27 -15.43 -3.80
C ASP A 510 -31.65 -15.19 -2.33
N TYR A 511 -31.41 -16.16 -1.47
CA TYR A 511 -31.73 -16.11 -0.03
C TYR A 511 -30.47 -16.27 0.82
N TRP A 512 -30.58 -15.91 2.10
CA TRP A 512 -29.52 -16.04 3.11
C TRP A 512 -30.12 -16.19 4.53
N GLY A 513 -29.32 -16.64 5.50
CA GLY A 513 -29.75 -16.79 6.89
C GLY A 513 -30.82 -17.85 7.08
N GLU A 514 -31.76 -17.61 7.97
CA GLU A 514 -32.83 -18.56 8.35
C GLU A 514 -33.78 -18.87 7.19
N GLU A 515 -34.03 -17.90 6.33
CA GLU A 515 -34.89 -18.11 5.14
C GLU A 515 -34.22 -19.05 4.15
N TRP A 516 -32.88 -18.87 3.91
CA TRP A 516 -32.12 -19.81 3.09
C TRP A 516 -32.14 -21.22 3.70
N GLU A 517 -31.91 -21.35 5.01
CA GLU A 517 -31.90 -22.64 5.70
C GLU A 517 -33.26 -23.36 5.57
N THR A 518 -34.35 -22.64 5.76
CA THR A 518 -35.72 -23.17 5.61
C THR A 518 -35.94 -23.71 4.19
N ARG A 519 -35.60 -22.93 3.16
CA ARG A 519 -35.75 -23.30 1.75
C ARG A 519 -34.80 -24.43 1.35
N TYR A 520 -33.57 -24.45 1.88
CA TYR A 520 -32.64 -25.56 1.67
C TYR A 520 -33.20 -26.87 2.21
N ARG A 521 -33.73 -26.87 3.42
CA ARG A 521 -34.37 -28.05 4.03
C ARG A 521 -35.61 -28.51 3.25
N ASP A 522 -36.41 -27.57 2.71
CA ASP A 522 -37.53 -27.85 1.84
C ASP A 522 -37.08 -28.49 0.52
N CYS A 523 -36.01 -28.00 -0.09
CA CYS A 523 -35.40 -28.62 -1.28
C CYS A 523 -34.87 -30.04 -0.97
N VAL A 524 -34.24 -30.23 0.19
CA VAL A 524 -33.75 -31.55 0.63
C VAL A 524 -34.88 -32.54 0.84
N ALA A 525 -36.02 -32.14 1.37
CA ALA A 525 -37.18 -32.99 1.59
C ALA A 525 -37.91 -33.38 0.29
N ASP A 526 -37.78 -32.59 -0.79
CA ASP A 526 -38.50 -32.82 -2.04
C ASP A 526 -37.84 -33.95 -2.87
N PRO A 527 -38.56 -35.08 -3.13
CA PRO A 527 -38.01 -36.18 -3.91
C PRO A 527 -37.77 -35.89 -5.38
N ARG A 528 -38.37 -34.83 -5.93
CA ARG A 528 -38.20 -34.40 -7.36
C ARG A 528 -36.85 -33.74 -7.59
N ILE A 529 -36.20 -33.23 -6.55
CA ILE A 529 -34.87 -32.61 -6.62
C ILE A 529 -33.80 -33.67 -6.43
N GLN A 530 -32.95 -33.86 -7.46
CA GLN A 530 -31.82 -34.80 -7.37
C GLN A 530 -30.73 -34.21 -6.45
N LYS A 531 -30.24 -35.03 -5.53
CA LYS A 531 -29.24 -34.66 -4.55
C LYS A 531 -28.00 -35.55 -4.66
N ARG A 532 -26.82 -34.93 -4.58
CA ARG A 532 -25.58 -35.65 -4.27
C ARG A 532 -25.33 -35.47 -2.78
N THR A 533 -25.51 -36.52 -2.00
CA THR A 533 -25.30 -36.44 -0.57
C THR A 533 -23.86 -36.82 -0.23
N VAL A 534 -23.21 -35.99 0.55
CA VAL A 534 -21.87 -36.20 1.11
C VAL A 534 -21.90 -35.87 2.60
N THR A 535 -20.89 -36.26 3.34
CA THR A 535 -20.77 -35.80 4.74
C THR A 535 -20.10 -34.43 4.77
N VAL A 536 -20.40 -33.62 5.78
CA VAL A 536 -19.70 -32.35 6.02
C VAL A 536 -18.20 -32.59 6.14
N LYS A 537 -17.78 -33.68 6.77
CA LYS A 537 -16.38 -34.11 6.91
C LYS A 537 -15.67 -34.29 5.58
N GLU A 538 -16.32 -34.91 4.59
CA GLU A 538 -15.76 -35.09 3.25
C GLU A 538 -15.52 -33.73 2.58
N LEU A 539 -16.48 -32.81 2.64
CA LEU A 539 -16.32 -31.47 2.06
C LEU A 539 -15.26 -30.66 2.80
N VAL A 540 -15.27 -30.63 4.12
CA VAL A 540 -14.25 -29.95 4.93
C VAL A 540 -12.86 -30.47 4.57
N ARG A 541 -12.69 -31.80 4.42
CA ARG A 541 -11.42 -32.38 4.00
C ARG A 541 -10.97 -31.91 2.62
N LEU A 542 -11.88 -31.83 1.64
CA LEU A 542 -11.58 -31.36 0.30
C LEU A 542 -11.21 -29.87 0.30
N ILE A 543 -11.96 -29.04 1.04
CA ILE A 543 -11.72 -27.61 1.19
C ILE A 543 -10.33 -27.37 1.79
N LEU A 544 -10.06 -27.99 2.94
CA LEU A 544 -8.80 -27.80 3.64
C LEU A 544 -7.60 -28.35 2.85
N LYS A 545 -7.78 -29.50 2.16
CA LYS A 545 -6.74 -30.04 1.27
C LYS A 545 -6.41 -29.03 0.17
N SER A 546 -7.42 -28.53 -0.54
CA SER A 546 -7.21 -27.52 -1.60
C SER A 546 -6.57 -26.26 -1.04
N ALA A 547 -7.03 -25.77 0.11
CA ALA A 547 -6.51 -24.56 0.76
C ALA A 547 -5.02 -24.69 1.14
N VAL A 548 -4.62 -25.84 1.71
CA VAL A 548 -3.23 -26.09 2.08
C VAL A 548 -2.33 -26.29 0.85
N GLU A 549 -2.82 -26.97 -0.19
CA GLU A 549 -2.05 -27.24 -1.40
C GLU A 549 -1.89 -26.04 -2.35
N THR A 550 -2.93 -25.19 -2.44
CA THR A 550 -3.01 -24.15 -3.50
C THR A 550 -3.20 -22.74 -2.95
N GLY A 551 -3.36 -22.57 -1.65
CA GLY A 551 -3.77 -21.30 -1.04
C GLY A 551 -5.25 -20.96 -1.19
N THR A 552 -5.99 -21.72 -2.00
CA THR A 552 -7.42 -21.52 -2.32
C THR A 552 -8.24 -22.78 -2.02
N PRO A 553 -9.56 -22.73 -1.80
CA PRO A 553 -10.47 -21.63 -2.14
C PRO A 553 -10.45 -20.48 -1.14
N PHE A 554 -10.77 -19.27 -1.60
CA PHE A 554 -11.10 -18.16 -0.71
C PHE A 554 -12.43 -18.45 0.00
N THR A 555 -12.61 -17.89 1.18
CA THR A 555 -13.84 -18.04 1.95
C THR A 555 -14.69 -16.78 1.83
N PHE A 556 -15.97 -16.97 1.54
CA PHE A 556 -16.98 -15.91 1.55
C PHE A 556 -18.16 -16.38 2.43
N ASN A 557 -18.30 -15.81 3.62
CA ASN A 557 -19.37 -16.12 4.57
C ASN A 557 -20.62 -15.32 4.21
N ARG A 558 -21.47 -15.90 3.37
CA ARG A 558 -22.63 -15.26 2.74
C ARG A 558 -23.56 -14.59 3.75
N ASP A 559 -23.89 -15.29 4.84
CA ASP A 559 -24.84 -14.79 5.82
C ASP A 559 -24.27 -13.63 6.61
N ALA A 560 -22.98 -13.70 6.99
CA ALA A 560 -22.29 -12.62 7.68
C ALA A 560 -22.23 -11.35 6.79
N VAL A 561 -21.95 -11.52 5.49
CA VAL A 561 -21.90 -10.43 4.53
C VAL A 561 -23.25 -9.76 4.35
N ASN A 562 -24.32 -10.54 4.10
CA ASN A 562 -25.65 -10.00 3.84
C ASN A 562 -26.30 -9.43 5.12
N ARG A 563 -26.02 -9.99 6.28
CA ARG A 563 -26.45 -9.42 7.58
C ARG A 563 -25.86 -8.02 7.81
N ALA A 564 -24.62 -7.80 7.36
CA ALA A 564 -23.91 -6.53 7.48
C ALA A 564 -24.21 -5.54 6.36
N ASN A 565 -24.90 -5.99 5.28
CA ASN A 565 -25.18 -5.19 4.09
C ASN A 565 -26.09 -3.98 4.43
N PRO A 566 -25.61 -2.73 4.24
CA PRO A 566 -26.44 -1.54 4.51
C PRO A 566 -27.52 -1.29 3.46
N ASN A 567 -27.46 -2.00 2.32
CA ASN A 567 -28.37 -1.84 1.19
C ASN A 567 -29.16 -3.11 0.88
N GLY A 568 -29.45 -3.93 1.89
CA GLY A 568 -30.20 -5.17 1.73
C GLY A 568 -31.64 -5.00 1.18
N HIS A 569 -32.22 -3.81 1.32
CA HIS A 569 -33.54 -3.46 0.76
C HIS A 569 -33.52 -3.39 -0.81
N ALA A 570 -32.36 -3.13 -1.40
CA ALA A 570 -32.22 -2.91 -2.85
C ALA A 570 -31.61 -4.10 -3.59
N GLY A 571 -31.12 -5.13 -2.90
CA GLY A 571 -30.51 -6.28 -3.54
C GLY A 571 -29.73 -7.16 -2.57
N MET A 572 -29.05 -8.17 -3.12
CA MET A 572 -28.28 -9.17 -2.41
C MET A 572 -26.82 -9.17 -2.87
N ILE A 573 -25.94 -9.63 -1.98
CA ILE A 573 -24.51 -9.83 -2.25
C ILE A 573 -24.25 -11.32 -2.40
N TYR A 574 -23.92 -11.76 -3.63
CA TYR A 574 -23.67 -13.18 -3.92
C TYR A 574 -22.24 -13.60 -3.68
N CYS A 575 -21.28 -12.73 -4.04
CA CYS A 575 -19.85 -13.00 -3.96
C CYS A 575 -19.03 -11.73 -3.77
N SER A 576 -17.71 -11.85 -3.91
CA SER A 576 -16.75 -10.74 -3.80
C SER A 576 -15.92 -10.60 -5.09
N ASN A 577 -15.00 -9.63 -5.10
CA ASN A 577 -14.04 -9.40 -6.17
C ASN A 577 -12.86 -10.40 -6.13
N LEU A 578 -11.82 -10.13 -6.93
CA LEU A 578 -10.60 -10.94 -7.00
C LEU A 578 -9.92 -11.08 -5.63
N CYS A 579 -9.86 -10.02 -4.82
CA CYS A 579 -9.12 -9.98 -3.55
C CYS A 579 -10.00 -10.07 -2.30
N THR A 580 -11.28 -10.35 -2.46
CA THR A 580 -12.28 -10.65 -1.39
C THR A 580 -12.68 -9.49 -0.47
N GLU A 581 -12.27 -8.25 -0.74
CA GLU A 581 -12.61 -7.10 0.11
C GLU A 581 -13.92 -6.40 -0.27
N ILE A 582 -14.44 -6.59 -1.48
CA ILE A 582 -15.64 -5.90 -1.97
C ILE A 582 -16.89 -6.74 -1.72
N ALA A 583 -17.89 -6.13 -1.12
CA ALA A 583 -19.18 -6.73 -0.85
C ALA A 583 -20.29 -5.71 -1.15
N GLN A 584 -20.89 -5.79 -2.32
CA GLN A 584 -21.91 -4.86 -2.84
C GLN A 584 -23.03 -5.63 -3.52
N ASN A 585 -24.22 -5.04 -3.59
CA ASN A 585 -25.37 -5.64 -4.26
C ASN A 585 -25.07 -5.99 -5.73
N MET A 586 -25.54 -7.15 -6.16
CA MET A 586 -25.29 -7.72 -7.46
C MET A 586 -26.59 -8.23 -8.11
N ALA A 587 -26.66 -8.18 -9.43
CA ALA A 587 -27.73 -8.81 -10.21
C ALA A 587 -27.22 -9.16 -11.61
N PRO A 588 -27.67 -10.26 -12.24
CA PRO A 588 -27.23 -10.65 -13.58
C PRO A 588 -27.72 -9.67 -14.64
N ILE A 589 -26.95 -9.56 -15.72
CA ILE A 589 -27.34 -8.85 -16.94
C ILE A 589 -28.23 -9.79 -17.76
N GLU A 590 -29.42 -9.33 -18.15
CA GLU A 590 -30.40 -10.11 -18.89
C GLU A 590 -30.61 -9.55 -20.30
N THR A 591 -30.66 -10.41 -21.33
CA THR A 591 -31.11 -10.03 -22.65
C THR A 591 -32.62 -9.94 -22.67
N VAL A 592 -33.16 -8.82 -23.12
CA VAL A 592 -34.62 -8.58 -23.26
C VAL A 592 -35.08 -8.94 -24.65
N SER A 593 -34.40 -8.45 -25.70
CA SER A 593 -34.70 -8.74 -27.11
C SER A 593 -33.46 -8.60 -27.98
N THR A 594 -33.50 -9.30 -29.13
CA THR A 594 -32.55 -9.07 -30.22
C THR A 594 -33.38 -8.89 -31.50
N GLU A 595 -33.26 -7.77 -32.15
CA GLU A 595 -34.10 -7.37 -33.25
C GLU A 595 -33.26 -6.87 -34.45
N ILE A 596 -33.77 -7.05 -35.66
CA ILE A 596 -33.21 -6.42 -36.84
C ILE A 596 -33.83 -5.03 -36.97
N SER A 597 -33.04 -4.01 -37.07
CA SER A 597 -33.44 -2.62 -37.22
C SER A 597 -32.68 -1.98 -38.38
N THR A 598 -32.91 -0.70 -38.63
CA THR A 598 -32.18 0.06 -39.66
C THR A 598 -31.55 1.29 -39.05
N ALA A 599 -30.26 1.47 -39.32
CA ALA A 599 -29.53 2.68 -38.92
C ALA A 599 -28.83 3.28 -40.14
N GLN A 600 -29.08 4.56 -40.42
CA GLN A 600 -28.53 5.29 -41.57
C GLN A 600 -28.80 4.60 -42.95
N GLY A 601 -29.89 3.83 -43.02
CA GLY A 601 -30.26 3.09 -44.25
C GLY A 601 -29.76 1.66 -44.34
N ASP A 602 -28.85 1.25 -43.43
CA ASP A 602 -28.30 -0.11 -43.41
C ASP A 602 -28.99 -1.00 -42.37
N PRO A 603 -29.16 -2.31 -42.62
CA PRO A 603 -29.64 -3.26 -41.63
C PRO A 603 -28.67 -3.39 -40.47
N VAL A 604 -29.16 -3.27 -39.23
CA VAL A 604 -28.39 -3.46 -38.00
C VAL A 604 -29.08 -4.45 -37.07
N VAL A 605 -28.33 -5.18 -36.28
CA VAL A 605 -28.85 -6.02 -35.20
C VAL A 605 -28.75 -5.25 -33.89
N VAL A 606 -29.89 -5.05 -33.21
CA VAL A 606 -29.97 -4.35 -31.93
C VAL A 606 -30.29 -5.35 -30.82
N THR A 607 -29.40 -5.52 -29.87
CA THR A 607 -29.64 -6.34 -28.67
C THR A 607 -29.93 -5.40 -27.49
N THR A 608 -31.11 -5.53 -26.94
CA THR A 608 -31.54 -4.79 -25.75
C THR A 608 -31.30 -5.63 -24.51
N THR A 609 -30.61 -5.06 -23.52
CA THR A 609 -30.29 -5.73 -22.26
C THR A 609 -30.82 -4.94 -21.07
N ARG A 610 -31.27 -5.65 -20.02
CA ARG A 610 -31.46 -5.10 -18.69
C ARG A 610 -30.10 -5.15 -17.98
N PRO A 611 -29.57 -4.03 -17.48
CA PRO A 611 -28.16 -3.94 -17.07
C PRO A 611 -27.81 -4.74 -15.80
N GLY A 612 -28.76 -5.18 -15.01
CA GLY A 612 -28.47 -5.81 -13.72
C GLY A 612 -27.68 -4.88 -12.79
N GLU A 613 -26.81 -5.47 -11.98
CA GLU A 613 -25.92 -4.77 -11.04
C GLU A 613 -24.49 -5.28 -11.25
N PHE A 614 -23.74 -4.60 -12.12
CA PHE A 614 -22.35 -4.90 -12.42
C PHE A 614 -21.44 -4.06 -11.52
N VAL A 615 -20.83 -4.67 -10.51
CA VAL A 615 -20.13 -3.99 -9.42
C VAL A 615 -18.78 -3.42 -9.86
N VAL A 616 -18.42 -2.27 -9.33
CA VAL A 616 -17.15 -1.57 -9.55
C VAL A 616 -16.51 -1.21 -8.21
N CYS A 617 -15.18 -1.37 -8.12
CA CYS A 617 -14.39 -1.05 -6.93
C CYS A 617 -13.57 0.21 -7.12
N ASN A 618 -13.85 1.25 -6.36
CA ASN A 618 -13.07 2.49 -6.30
C ASN A 618 -12.31 2.52 -4.98
N LEU A 619 -11.00 2.22 -5.01
CA LEU A 619 -10.22 1.92 -3.82
C LEU A 619 -9.14 2.95 -3.53
N ALA A 620 -8.93 3.19 -2.24
CA ALA A 620 -7.77 3.87 -1.68
C ALA A 620 -7.43 3.25 -0.31
N SER A 621 -6.22 3.49 0.17
CA SER A 621 -5.76 2.96 1.46
C SER A 621 -5.04 4.01 2.28
N LEU A 622 -5.46 4.18 3.53
CA LEU A 622 -4.77 4.98 4.54
C LEU A 622 -3.48 4.27 4.95
N SER A 623 -2.35 4.94 4.93
CA SER A 623 -1.06 4.38 5.36
C SER A 623 -0.90 4.55 6.88
N LEU A 624 -1.47 3.63 7.68
CA LEU A 624 -1.54 3.76 9.14
C LEU A 624 -0.18 3.94 9.83
N GLY A 625 0.87 3.34 9.28
CA GLY A 625 2.22 3.52 9.81
C GLY A 625 2.78 4.95 9.60
N ASN A 626 2.30 5.65 8.57
CA ASN A 626 2.73 7.01 8.23
C ASN A 626 1.82 8.09 8.85
N LEU A 627 0.66 7.69 9.38
CA LEU A 627 -0.34 8.58 9.96
C LEU A 627 -0.24 8.66 11.48
N PRO A 628 -0.52 9.82 12.08
CA PRO A 628 -0.66 9.94 13.54
C PRO A 628 -2.05 9.43 13.98
N VAL A 629 -2.24 8.10 13.99
CA VAL A 629 -3.54 7.44 14.18
C VAL A 629 -4.26 7.80 15.49
N THR A 630 -3.53 8.23 16.51
CA THR A 630 -4.09 8.70 17.79
C THR A 630 -4.61 10.15 17.72
N ASN A 631 -4.23 10.90 16.69
CA ASN A 631 -4.75 12.27 16.48
C ASN A 631 -6.06 12.22 15.69
N LYS A 632 -7.18 12.07 16.39
CA LYS A 632 -8.51 11.92 15.78
C LYS A 632 -8.87 13.08 14.85
N ALA A 633 -8.49 14.31 15.18
CA ALA A 633 -8.80 15.48 14.33
C ALA A 633 -8.07 15.40 12.98
N TYR A 634 -6.79 15.03 12.99
CA TYR A 634 -6.02 14.83 11.77
C TYR A 634 -6.54 13.66 10.96
N MET A 635 -6.83 12.52 11.61
CA MET A 635 -7.44 11.36 10.96
C MET A 635 -8.75 11.71 10.26
N ASN A 636 -9.64 12.46 10.93
CA ASN A 636 -10.90 12.91 10.34
C ASN A 636 -10.68 13.74 9.06
N GLN A 637 -9.68 14.62 9.05
CA GLN A 637 -9.35 15.43 7.88
C GLN A 637 -8.83 14.58 6.71
N VAL A 638 -7.90 13.66 6.96
CA VAL A 638 -7.32 12.79 5.93
C VAL A 638 -8.39 11.86 5.37
N VAL A 639 -9.20 11.22 6.23
CA VAL A 639 -10.31 10.35 5.80
C VAL A 639 -11.33 11.12 4.97
N ALA A 640 -11.72 12.31 5.38
CA ALA A 640 -12.67 13.12 4.61
C ALA A 640 -12.12 13.50 3.22
N THR A 641 -10.83 13.82 3.14
CA THR A 641 -10.16 14.12 1.86
C THR A 641 -10.12 12.88 0.96
N ALA A 642 -9.81 11.70 1.53
CA ALA A 642 -9.78 10.45 0.79
C ALA A 642 -11.17 10.01 0.28
N VAL A 643 -12.21 10.14 1.11
CA VAL A 643 -13.61 9.85 0.72
C VAL A 643 -14.04 10.76 -0.44
N ARG A 644 -13.72 12.05 -0.39
CA ARG A 644 -14.03 12.98 -1.47
C ARG A 644 -13.28 12.65 -2.76
N ALA A 645 -11.99 12.31 -2.66
CA ALA A 645 -11.21 11.87 -3.81
C ALA A 645 -11.82 10.63 -4.48
N LEU A 646 -12.26 9.65 -3.69
CA LEU A 646 -12.91 8.44 -4.18
C LEU A 646 -14.29 8.69 -4.79
N ASP A 647 -15.08 9.62 -4.23
CA ASP A 647 -16.35 10.02 -4.84
C ASP A 647 -16.13 10.68 -6.21
N ASN A 648 -15.11 11.52 -6.34
CA ASN A 648 -14.75 12.15 -7.62
C ASN A 648 -14.27 11.12 -8.65
N VAL A 649 -13.55 10.06 -8.24
CA VAL A 649 -13.16 8.95 -9.14
C VAL A 649 -14.37 8.36 -9.86
N ILE A 650 -15.53 8.25 -9.22
CA ILE A 650 -16.75 7.67 -9.80
C ILE A 650 -17.22 8.46 -11.04
N ASP A 651 -17.17 9.77 -10.97
CA ASP A 651 -17.62 10.64 -12.06
C ASP A 651 -16.55 10.80 -13.15
N LEU A 652 -15.27 10.78 -12.76
CA LEU A 652 -14.12 10.94 -13.67
C LEU A 652 -13.71 9.67 -14.41
N ASN A 653 -14.15 8.50 -13.94
CA ASN A 653 -13.68 7.21 -14.46
C ASN A 653 -14.13 6.96 -15.91
N PHE A 654 -13.20 6.51 -16.74
CA PHE A 654 -13.54 5.86 -18.01
C PHE A 654 -14.02 4.43 -17.75
N TYR A 655 -15.22 4.11 -18.18
CA TYR A 655 -15.82 2.80 -17.98
C TYR A 655 -15.73 1.96 -19.27
N PRO A 656 -15.02 0.82 -19.27
CA PRO A 656 -14.98 -0.08 -20.42
C PRO A 656 -16.37 -0.64 -20.80
N LEU A 657 -17.25 -0.77 -19.79
CA LEU A 657 -18.58 -1.34 -19.92
C LEU A 657 -19.66 -0.36 -19.44
N PRO A 658 -20.72 -0.12 -20.22
CA PRO A 658 -21.84 0.72 -19.80
C PRO A 658 -22.53 0.24 -18.52
N TYR A 659 -22.60 -1.08 -18.30
CA TYR A 659 -23.19 -1.71 -17.11
C TYR A 659 -22.48 -1.25 -15.84
N ALA A 660 -21.14 -1.25 -15.87
CA ALA A 660 -20.30 -0.79 -14.78
C ALA A 660 -20.58 0.69 -14.42
N LYS A 661 -20.72 1.55 -15.45
CA LYS A 661 -21.05 2.97 -15.25
C LYS A 661 -22.39 3.16 -14.58
N LEU A 662 -23.42 2.43 -14.99
CA LEU A 662 -24.76 2.53 -14.44
C LEU A 662 -24.80 2.12 -12.97
N THR A 663 -24.24 0.97 -12.63
CA THR A 663 -24.18 0.47 -11.24
C THR A 663 -23.34 1.39 -10.35
N ASN A 664 -22.15 1.82 -10.83
CA ASN A 664 -21.29 2.67 -10.03
C ASN A 664 -21.92 4.05 -9.74
N ARG A 665 -22.64 4.62 -10.71
CA ARG A 665 -23.40 5.87 -10.50
C ARG A 665 -24.65 5.71 -9.62
N LYS A 666 -25.31 4.54 -9.67
CA LYS A 666 -26.48 4.24 -8.83
C LYS A 666 -26.13 4.19 -7.35
N TYR A 667 -25.08 3.43 -7.01
CA TYR A 667 -24.68 3.20 -5.62
C TYR A 667 -23.56 4.13 -5.14
N ARG A 668 -22.78 4.68 -6.05
CA ARG A 668 -21.61 5.51 -5.73
C ARG A 668 -20.69 4.85 -4.69
N SER A 669 -20.44 3.57 -4.88
CA SER A 669 -19.69 2.76 -3.92
C SER A 669 -18.21 3.11 -3.94
N ILE A 670 -17.63 3.26 -2.76
CA ILE A 670 -16.20 3.42 -2.55
C ILE A 670 -15.67 2.34 -1.61
N GLY A 671 -14.37 2.14 -1.57
CA GLY A 671 -13.70 1.21 -0.67
C GLY A 671 -12.44 1.86 -0.11
N LEU A 672 -12.58 2.64 0.96
CA LEU A 672 -11.44 3.15 1.71
C LEU A 672 -10.95 2.06 2.66
N GLY A 673 -9.72 1.62 2.47
CA GLY A 673 -9.06 0.62 3.29
C GLY A 673 -7.84 1.18 4.00
N VAL A 674 -6.97 0.27 4.44
CA VAL A 674 -5.75 0.60 5.15
C VAL A 674 -4.56 -0.22 4.64
N SER A 675 -3.37 0.34 4.77
CA SER A 675 -2.07 -0.34 4.73
C SER A 675 -1.27 0.05 5.97
N GLY A 676 -0.13 -0.61 6.22
CA GLY A 676 0.71 -0.23 7.34
C GLY A 676 0.19 -0.68 8.70
N TYR A 677 -0.65 -1.68 8.75
CA TYR A 677 -1.24 -2.14 10.01
C TYR A 677 -0.20 -2.66 11.00
N HIS A 678 0.69 -3.57 10.58
CA HIS A 678 1.77 -4.06 11.44
C HIS A 678 2.80 -2.98 11.74
N HIS A 679 3.07 -2.07 10.79
CA HIS A 679 3.93 -0.90 11.00
C HIS A 679 3.36 0.01 12.11
N MET A 680 2.06 0.29 12.08
CA MET A 680 1.36 1.04 13.13
C MET A 680 1.52 0.42 14.51
N LEU A 681 1.29 -0.89 14.64
CA LEU A 681 1.43 -1.62 15.90
C LEU A 681 2.88 -1.57 16.42
N ALA A 682 3.86 -1.83 15.54
CA ALA A 682 5.27 -1.80 15.92
C ALA A 682 5.70 -0.40 16.39
N LYS A 683 5.20 0.65 15.73
CA LYS A 683 5.46 2.05 16.09
C LYS A 683 4.81 2.45 17.41
N ALA A 684 3.61 1.94 17.67
CA ALA A 684 2.90 2.12 18.94
C ALA A 684 3.48 1.27 20.09
N GLY A 685 4.37 0.31 19.80
CA GLY A 685 4.92 -0.59 20.80
C GLY A 685 3.94 -1.68 21.26
N ILE A 686 3.00 -2.06 20.39
CA ILE A 686 1.93 -3.03 20.66
C ILE A 686 2.27 -4.37 20.01
N ARG A 687 2.20 -5.46 20.79
CA ARG A 687 2.43 -6.80 20.28
C ARG A 687 1.19 -7.32 19.53
N TRP A 688 1.41 -8.06 18.43
CA TRP A 688 0.33 -8.67 17.66
C TRP A 688 -0.57 -9.59 18.51
N GLU A 689 0.04 -10.42 19.34
CA GLU A 689 -0.65 -11.37 20.22
C GLU A 689 -0.90 -10.72 21.59
N SER A 690 -1.83 -9.77 21.66
CA SER A 690 -2.20 -9.08 22.91
C SER A 690 -3.63 -8.54 22.88
N GLU A 691 -4.29 -8.44 24.03
CA GLU A 691 -5.60 -7.77 24.15
C GLU A 691 -5.49 -6.27 23.88
N GLU A 692 -4.34 -5.66 24.18
CA GLU A 692 -4.04 -4.26 23.86
C GLU A 692 -4.15 -3.99 22.34
N HIS A 693 -3.67 -4.95 21.51
CA HIS A 693 -3.84 -4.91 20.06
C HIS A 693 -5.32 -4.82 19.67
N LEU A 694 -6.16 -5.68 20.22
CA LEU A 694 -7.59 -5.72 19.89
C LEU A 694 -8.29 -4.41 20.28
N THR A 695 -7.99 -3.87 21.46
CA THR A 695 -8.55 -2.60 21.94
C THR A 695 -8.07 -1.42 21.08
N PHE A 696 -6.78 -1.34 20.82
CA PHE A 696 -6.20 -0.25 20.01
C PHE A 696 -6.77 -0.21 18.60
N VAL A 697 -6.93 -1.36 17.99
CA VAL A 697 -7.44 -1.48 16.63
C VAL A 697 -8.93 -1.18 16.54
N ASP A 698 -9.72 -1.54 17.56
CA ASP A 698 -11.13 -1.14 17.66
C ASP A 698 -11.29 0.38 17.61
N GLU A 699 -10.51 1.08 18.43
CA GLU A 699 -10.51 2.57 18.46
C GLU A 699 -10.09 3.22 17.14
N VAL A 700 -9.04 2.67 16.49
CA VAL A 700 -8.54 3.20 15.21
C VAL A 700 -9.60 3.02 14.12
N PHE A 701 -10.18 1.82 13.99
CA PHE A 701 -11.16 1.54 12.95
C PHE A 701 -12.52 2.21 13.22
N GLU A 702 -12.92 2.37 14.50
CA GLU A 702 -14.06 3.19 14.87
C GLU A 702 -13.88 4.65 14.40
N THR A 703 -12.70 5.23 14.63
CA THR A 703 -12.37 6.58 14.21
C THR A 703 -12.47 6.73 12.68
N ILE A 704 -11.90 5.78 11.93
CA ILE A 704 -11.95 5.77 10.46
C ILE A 704 -13.40 5.67 9.97
N ASN A 705 -14.17 4.72 10.51
CA ASN A 705 -15.56 4.50 10.11
C ASN A 705 -16.43 5.74 10.37
N LYS A 706 -16.34 6.31 11.59
CA LYS A 706 -17.05 7.52 11.98
C LYS A 706 -16.73 8.70 11.06
N ALA A 707 -15.45 8.90 10.76
CA ALA A 707 -14.98 9.95 9.86
C ALA A 707 -15.47 9.74 8.41
N ALA A 708 -15.47 8.50 7.90
CA ALA A 708 -15.92 8.18 6.56
C ALA A 708 -17.43 8.40 6.39
N ILE A 709 -18.24 8.00 7.38
CA ILE A 709 -19.70 8.24 7.39
C ILE A 709 -19.98 9.75 7.43
N ALA A 710 -19.31 10.49 8.31
CA ALA A 710 -19.48 11.93 8.42
C ALA A 710 -19.10 12.65 7.11
N ALA A 711 -18.00 12.25 6.47
CA ALA A 711 -17.55 12.80 5.20
C ALA A 711 -18.53 12.51 4.06
N SER A 712 -19.01 11.28 3.94
CA SER A 712 -19.99 10.91 2.91
C SER A 712 -21.32 11.63 3.10
N SER A 713 -21.77 11.79 4.34
CA SER A 713 -22.99 12.58 4.65
C SER A 713 -22.82 14.07 4.34
N ALA A 714 -21.64 14.65 4.61
CA ALA A 714 -21.34 16.04 4.24
C ALA A 714 -21.34 16.24 2.72
N ILE A 715 -20.76 15.29 1.95
CA ILE A 715 -20.79 15.33 0.49
C ILE A 715 -22.25 15.16 -0.02
N ALA A 716 -23.07 14.34 0.64
CA ALA A 716 -24.48 14.18 0.28
C ALA A 716 -25.25 15.49 0.44
N ALA A 717 -25.00 16.26 1.48
CA ALA A 717 -25.60 17.58 1.69
C ALA A 717 -25.23 18.58 0.56
N GLU A 718 -24.05 18.43 -0.03
CA GLU A 718 -23.53 19.27 -1.13
C GLU A 718 -23.98 18.78 -2.53
N LYS A 719 -23.83 17.47 -2.79
CA LYS A 719 -23.96 16.86 -4.13
C LYS A 719 -25.18 15.92 -4.28
N GLY A 720 -25.96 15.72 -3.21
CA GLY A 720 -27.10 14.78 -3.16
C GLY A 720 -26.68 13.36 -2.78
N SER A 721 -27.65 12.58 -2.30
CA SER A 721 -27.47 11.18 -1.90
C SER A 721 -27.33 10.25 -3.12
N TYR A 722 -26.79 9.02 -2.91
CA TYR A 722 -26.87 7.97 -3.93
C TYR A 722 -28.32 7.54 -4.19
N ALA A 723 -28.60 7.02 -5.38
CA ALA A 723 -29.97 6.82 -5.86
C ALA A 723 -30.82 5.83 -5.04
N ALA A 724 -30.20 4.84 -4.42
CA ALA A 724 -30.88 3.81 -3.59
C ALA A 724 -30.78 4.08 -2.08
N PHE A 725 -30.64 5.33 -1.66
CA PHE A 725 -30.53 5.69 -0.25
C PHE A 725 -31.81 5.45 0.55
N GLU A 726 -32.97 5.71 -0.07
CA GLU A 726 -34.26 5.55 0.59
C GLU A 726 -34.51 4.06 0.92
N GLY A 727 -34.88 3.77 2.17
CA GLY A 727 -35.06 2.42 2.68
C GLY A 727 -33.79 1.71 3.14
N SER A 728 -32.61 2.30 2.94
CA SER A 728 -31.35 1.71 3.38
C SER A 728 -31.18 1.67 4.90
N ASP A 729 -30.31 0.82 5.40
CA ASP A 729 -29.89 0.80 6.80
C ASP A 729 -29.26 2.12 7.26
N TRP A 730 -28.71 2.89 6.34
CA TRP A 730 -28.21 4.24 6.60
C TRP A 730 -29.35 5.20 6.97
N GLN A 731 -30.43 5.21 6.17
CA GLN A 731 -31.58 6.07 6.39
C GLN A 731 -32.37 5.67 7.65
N THR A 732 -32.60 4.36 7.80
CA THR A 732 -33.39 3.82 8.91
C THR A 732 -32.67 3.81 10.25
N GLY A 733 -31.36 4.01 10.26
CA GLY A 733 -30.49 3.89 11.43
C GLY A 733 -30.12 2.44 11.79
N ALA A 734 -30.62 1.45 11.05
CA ALA A 734 -30.34 0.02 11.30
C ALA A 734 -28.84 -0.30 11.20
N TYR A 735 -28.07 0.41 10.36
CA TYR A 735 -26.61 0.28 10.30
C TYR A 735 -25.95 0.45 11.65
N PHE A 736 -26.35 1.49 12.39
CA PHE A 736 -25.79 1.84 13.70
C PHE A 736 -26.23 0.85 14.77
N ALA A 737 -27.51 0.50 14.75
CA ALA A 737 -28.08 -0.46 15.71
C ALA A 737 -27.45 -1.86 15.60
N LYS A 738 -27.32 -2.39 14.37
CA LYS A 738 -26.69 -3.70 14.10
C LYS A 738 -25.25 -3.79 14.61
N ARG A 739 -24.55 -2.67 14.75
CA ARG A 739 -23.14 -2.58 15.19
C ARG A 739 -22.98 -2.13 16.63
N GLY A 740 -24.07 -1.88 17.35
CA GLY A 740 -24.05 -1.41 18.73
C GLY A 740 -23.44 -0.01 18.89
N TYR A 741 -23.65 0.86 17.92
CA TYR A 741 -23.20 2.25 17.95
C TYR A 741 -24.25 3.12 18.66
N ASP A 742 -24.17 3.20 19.98
CA ASP A 742 -25.19 3.83 20.84
C ASP A 742 -24.68 5.03 21.66
N SER A 743 -23.40 5.41 21.54
CA SER A 743 -22.88 6.60 22.21
C SER A 743 -23.59 7.90 21.72
N PRO A 744 -23.58 8.97 22.51
CA PRO A 744 -24.21 10.25 22.11
C PRO A 744 -23.74 10.75 20.75
N GLU A 745 -22.44 10.62 20.48
CA GLU A 745 -21.87 11.06 19.21
C GLU A 745 -22.34 10.17 18.04
N TRP A 746 -22.44 8.86 18.23
CA TRP A 746 -23.00 7.96 17.22
C TRP A 746 -24.47 8.22 16.93
N ARG A 747 -25.27 8.48 17.96
CA ARG A 747 -26.68 8.86 17.80
C ARG A 747 -26.84 10.18 17.05
N GLN A 748 -25.98 11.17 17.34
CA GLN A 748 -25.97 12.45 16.62
C GLN A 748 -25.61 12.25 15.14
N LEU A 749 -24.59 11.42 14.85
CA LEU A 749 -24.19 11.11 13.48
C LEU A 749 -25.29 10.37 12.72
N ALA A 750 -25.95 9.38 13.35
CA ALA A 750 -27.10 8.69 12.78
C ALA A 750 -28.25 9.63 12.41
N ALA A 751 -28.59 10.57 13.30
CA ALA A 751 -29.61 11.60 13.04
C ALA A 751 -29.18 12.54 11.88
N THR A 752 -27.90 12.87 11.80
CA THR A 752 -27.36 13.68 10.70
C THR A 752 -27.47 12.94 9.37
N VAL A 753 -27.10 11.66 9.33
CA VAL A 753 -27.20 10.79 8.14
C VAL A 753 -28.66 10.64 7.69
N ALA A 754 -29.57 10.39 8.61
CA ALA A 754 -31.00 10.27 8.28
C ALA A 754 -31.57 11.55 7.65
N LYS A 755 -31.07 12.72 8.06
CA LYS A 755 -31.52 14.05 7.58
C LYS A 755 -30.82 14.48 6.28
N GLN A 756 -29.50 14.33 6.20
CA GLN A 756 -28.67 14.83 5.08
C GLN A 756 -28.48 13.80 3.98
N GLY A 757 -28.62 12.49 4.32
CA GLY A 757 -28.33 11.39 3.42
C GLY A 757 -26.89 10.91 3.46
N MET A 758 -26.59 9.95 2.57
CA MET A 758 -25.26 9.43 2.28
C MET A 758 -24.95 9.60 0.80
N ARG A 759 -23.76 10.07 0.49
CA ARG A 759 -23.30 10.18 -0.91
C ARG A 759 -22.95 8.82 -1.50
N ASN A 760 -22.40 7.92 -0.68
CA ASN A 760 -21.87 6.64 -1.07
C ASN A 760 -22.62 5.51 -0.34
N ALA A 761 -23.08 4.51 -1.08
CA ALA A 761 -23.81 3.36 -0.52
C ALA A 761 -22.93 2.43 0.32
N TYR A 762 -21.64 2.36 -0.02
CA TYR A 762 -20.61 1.57 0.66
C TYR A 762 -19.35 2.42 0.82
N LEU A 763 -18.64 2.27 1.95
CA LEU A 763 -17.54 3.16 2.33
C LEU A 763 -16.21 2.46 2.52
N LEU A 764 -16.15 1.39 3.32
CA LEU A 764 -14.89 0.80 3.77
C LEU A 764 -14.70 -0.61 3.20
N ALA A 765 -13.52 -0.84 2.62
CA ALA A 765 -13.06 -2.14 2.15
C ALA A 765 -11.53 -2.22 2.28
N VAL A 766 -11.01 -3.28 2.84
CA VAL A 766 -9.56 -3.40 3.09
C VAL A 766 -8.93 -4.31 2.04
N ALA A 767 -8.27 -3.69 1.06
CA ALA A 767 -7.52 -4.37 0.00
C ALA A 767 -6.16 -4.88 0.49
N PRO A 768 -5.50 -5.83 -0.23
CA PRO A 768 -4.19 -6.37 0.16
C PRO A 768 -3.05 -5.35 0.09
N THR A 769 -3.10 -4.38 -0.78
CA THR A 769 -2.14 -3.28 -0.99
C THR A 769 -0.68 -3.69 -1.25
N SER A 770 -0.44 -4.85 -1.83
CA SER A 770 0.92 -5.41 -2.01
C SER A 770 1.92 -4.47 -2.71
N SER A 771 1.50 -3.77 -3.77
CA SER A 771 2.35 -2.80 -4.48
C SER A 771 2.31 -1.41 -3.87
N THR A 772 1.13 -0.93 -3.48
CA THR A 772 0.96 0.45 -3.00
C THR A 772 1.54 0.64 -1.60
N SER A 773 1.63 -0.41 -0.78
CA SER A 773 2.35 -0.37 0.49
C SER A 773 3.87 -0.23 0.32
N ILE A 774 4.44 -0.86 -0.72
CA ILE A 774 5.86 -0.71 -1.08
C ILE A 774 6.13 0.74 -1.49
N LEU A 775 5.25 1.31 -2.30
CA LEU A 775 5.31 2.72 -2.69
C LEU A 775 5.33 3.65 -1.47
N ALA A 776 4.46 3.39 -0.50
CA ALA A 776 4.33 4.18 0.71
C ALA A 776 5.37 3.85 1.81
N GLY A 777 6.29 2.90 1.57
CA GLY A 777 7.29 2.49 2.56
C GLY A 777 6.68 1.90 3.84
N THR A 778 5.58 1.15 3.73
CA THR A 778 4.85 0.59 4.88
C THR A 778 4.47 -0.89 4.67
N THR A 779 3.84 -1.54 5.66
CA THR A 779 3.41 -2.94 5.55
C THR A 779 2.14 -3.10 4.73
N ALA A 780 1.96 -4.26 4.09
CA ALA A 780 0.81 -4.53 3.24
C ALA A 780 -0.47 -4.77 4.05
N GLY A 781 -1.56 -4.12 3.66
CA GLY A 781 -2.91 -4.31 4.20
C GLY A 781 -2.98 -4.40 5.72
N VAL A 782 -3.65 -5.45 6.17
CA VAL A 782 -3.84 -5.80 7.59
C VAL A 782 -3.03 -7.05 8.00
N ASP A 783 -2.12 -7.49 7.15
CA ASP A 783 -1.32 -8.69 7.39
C ASP A 783 -0.04 -8.41 8.20
N PRO A 784 0.48 -9.40 8.93
CA PRO A 784 1.79 -9.31 9.55
C PRO A 784 2.91 -9.42 8.50
N VAL A 785 4.08 -8.87 8.81
CA VAL A 785 5.26 -9.01 7.95
C VAL A 785 5.69 -10.48 7.83
N MET A 786 6.06 -10.90 6.62
CA MET A 786 6.58 -12.25 6.40
C MET A 786 7.88 -12.49 7.17
N LYS A 787 8.81 -11.54 7.08
CA LYS A 787 10.08 -11.50 7.81
C LYS A 787 10.46 -10.03 8.08
N ARG A 788 11.26 -9.80 9.12
CA ARG A 788 11.80 -8.46 9.43
C ARG A 788 12.75 -7.94 8.35
N PHE A 789 13.46 -8.88 7.73
CA PHE A 789 14.39 -8.64 6.62
C PHE A 789 14.47 -9.90 5.75
N PHE A 790 14.46 -9.71 4.45
CA PHE A 790 14.75 -10.77 3.47
C PHE A 790 15.24 -10.16 2.16
N LEU A 791 15.91 -10.98 1.37
CA LEU A 791 16.31 -10.61 0.01
C LEU A 791 15.29 -11.19 -0.96
N GLU A 792 14.66 -10.33 -1.74
CA GLU A 792 13.73 -10.71 -2.81
C GLU A 792 14.49 -10.75 -4.13
N GLU A 793 14.44 -11.88 -4.82
CA GLU A 793 14.97 -11.98 -6.17
C GLU A 793 13.94 -11.47 -7.17
N LYS A 794 14.30 -10.44 -7.94
CA LYS A 794 13.44 -9.88 -8.98
C LYS A 794 14.24 -9.63 -10.25
N LYS A 795 13.89 -10.35 -11.32
CA LYS A 795 14.55 -10.21 -12.63
C LYS A 795 16.09 -10.27 -12.54
N GLY A 796 16.61 -11.22 -11.75
CA GLY A 796 18.05 -11.43 -11.56
C GLY A 796 18.74 -10.40 -10.64
N SER A 797 18.00 -9.55 -9.94
CA SER A 797 18.50 -8.62 -8.94
C SER A 797 17.96 -8.99 -7.56
N MET A 798 18.87 -9.07 -6.58
CA MET A 798 18.49 -9.27 -5.17
C MET A 798 18.15 -7.92 -4.55
N LEU A 799 16.89 -7.72 -4.15
CA LEU A 799 16.40 -6.50 -3.52
C LEU A 799 16.16 -6.74 -2.02
N PRO A 800 16.77 -5.96 -1.13
CA PRO A 800 16.50 -6.05 0.29
C PRO A 800 15.09 -5.53 0.60
N ARG A 801 14.36 -6.29 1.40
CA ARG A 801 13.10 -5.91 1.99
C ARG A 801 13.27 -5.80 3.49
N VAL A 802 12.96 -4.63 4.02
CA VAL A 802 13.11 -4.31 5.44
C VAL A 802 11.75 -3.96 6.01
N ALA A 803 11.43 -4.46 7.21
CA ALA A 803 10.24 -3.99 7.92
C ALA A 803 10.37 -2.47 8.17
N PRO A 804 9.30 -1.70 7.95
CA PRO A 804 9.36 -0.24 8.04
C PRO A 804 9.85 0.23 9.41
N GLU A 805 10.67 1.28 9.43
CA GLU A 805 11.28 1.84 10.66
C GLU A 805 11.94 0.78 11.56
N LEU A 806 12.51 -0.30 10.98
CA LEU A 806 13.19 -1.33 11.74
C LEU A 806 14.35 -0.73 12.54
N GLY A 807 14.39 -0.99 13.84
CA GLY A 807 15.41 -0.48 14.76
C GLY A 807 15.20 -1.01 16.16
N MET A 808 16.04 -0.56 17.11
CA MET A 808 16.05 -1.04 18.51
C MET A 808 14.68 -0.93 19.21
N ARG A 809 13.84 0.04 18.82
CA ARG A 809 12.52 0.26 19.43
C ARG A 809 11.42 -0.60 18.82
N THR A 810 11.50 -0.94 17.55
CA THR A 810 10.41 -1.57 16.78
C THR A 810 10.65 -3.05 16.50
N CYS A 811 11.91 -3.51 16.46
CA CYS A 811 12.24 -4.89 16.07
C CYS A 811 11.55 -5.97 16.93
N TRP A 812 11.24 -5.68 18.19
CA TRP A 812 10.58 -6.60 19.13
C TRP A 812 9.10 -6.83 18.81
N TYR A 813 8.47 -5.91 18.09
CA TYR A 813 7.05 -5.94 17.77
C TYR A 813 6.78 -6.57 16.38
N TYR A 814 7.80 -6.62 15.50
CA TYR A 814 7.70 -7.31 14.24
C TYR A 814 7.93 -8.82 14.39
N LYS A 815 6.89 -9.56 14.77
CA LYS A 815 6.89 -11.01 14.76
C LYS A 815 6.57 -11.50 13.34
N ASN A 816 7.30 -12.53 12.85
CA ASN A 816 7.08 -13.06 11.50
C ASN A 816 5.70 -13.72 11.39
N ALA A 817 5.03 -13.57 10.25
CA ALA A 817 3.68 -14.05 10.01
C ALA A 817 3.45 -15.52 10.39
N HIS A 818 4.34 -16.43 9.99
CA HIS A 818 4.25 -17.86 10.30
C HIS A 818 4.60 -18.23 11.76
N GLN A 819 5.06 -17.27 12.56
CA GLN A 819 5.33 -17.47 13.99
C GLN A 819 4.20 -16.96 14.89
N ILE A 820 3.24 -16.23 14.31
CA ILE A 820 2.08 -15.67 15.00
C ILE A 820 1.04 -16.78 15.15
N ASP A 821 0.43 -16.89 16.34
CA ASP A 821 -0.81 -17.65 16.50
C ASP A 821 -1.93 -16.97 15.72
N GLN A 822 -2.40 -17.64 14.66
CA GLN A 822 -3.37 -17.08 13.72
C GLN A 822 -4.75 -16.83 14.35
N SER A 823 -5.04 -17.40 15.52
CA SER A 823 -6.26 -17.06 16.26
C SER A 823 -6.35 -15.57 16.60
N TRP A 824 -5.20 -14.93 16.89
CA TRP A 824 -5.13 -13.48 17.12
C TRP A 824 -5.41 -12.67 15.85
N SER A 825 -4.92 -13.13 14.69
CA SER A 825 -5.23 -12.51 13.40
C SER A 825 -6.73 -12.55 13.11
N VAL A 826 -7.37 -13.69 13.39
CA VAL A 826 -8.82 -13.89 13.24
C VAL A 826 -9.61 -13.01 14.21
N ARG A 827 -9.24 -12.98 15.49
CA ARG A 827 -9.88 -12.10 16.49
C ARG A 827 -9.80 -10.64 16.10
N ALA A 828 -8.61 -10.18 15.70
CA ALA A 828 -8.42 -8.81 15.21
C ALA A 828 -9.25 -8.52 13.96
N ALA A 829 -9.42 -9.50 13.05
CA ALA A 829 -10.28 -9.37 11.87
C ALA A 829 -11.77 -9.25 12.26
N GLY A 830 -12.22 -9.95 13.29
CA GLY A 830 -13.56 -9.80 13.85
C GLY A 830 -13.81 -8.40 14.41
N VAL A 831 -12.86 -7.89 15.21
CA VAL A 831 -12.93 -6.54 15.79
C VAL A 831 -12.98 -5.47 14.68
N ARG A 832 -12.06 -5.50 13.71
CA ARG A 832 -12.08 -4.57 12.57
C ARG A 832 -13.35 -4.72 11.73
N GLY A 833 -13.81 -5.97 11.53
CA GLY A 833 -14.96 -6.32 10.70
C GLY A 833 -16.26 -5.64 11.13
N ARG A 834 -16.40 -5.32 12.43
CA ARG A 834 -17.51 -4.52 12.97
C ARG A 834 -17.61 -3.13 12.34
N HIS A 835 -16.46 -2.52 12.05
CA HIS A 835 -16.38 -1.17 11.53
C HIS A 835 -16.37 -1.10 10.00
N ILE A 836 -16.12 -2.21 9.31
CA ILE A 836 -16.04 -2.29 7.86
C ILE A 836 -17.40 -2.76 7.31
N ASP A 837 -18.04 -1.97 6.49
CA ASP A 837 -19.33 -2.30 5.88
C ASP A 837 -19.18 -3.38 4.79
N GLN A 838 -18.17 -3.33 3.95
CA GLN A 838 -17.85 -4.38 2.99
C GLN A 838 -17.02 -5.50 3.67
N ALA A 839 -15.84 -5.84 3.13
CA ALA A 839 -15.02 -6.93 3.67
C ALA A 839 -13.52 -6.54 3.76
N GLN A 840 -12.68 -7.50 4.11
CA GLN A 840 -11.24 -7.31 4.24
C GLN A 840 -10.48 -8.49 3.66
N SER A 841 -9.43 -8.22 2.88
CA SER A 841 -8.49 -9.22 2.38
C SER A 841 -7.55 -9.61 3.51
N MET A 842 -7.82 -10.73 4.15
CA MET A 842 -7.06 -11.25 5.27
C MET A 842 -6.47 -12.61 4.90
N ASN A 843 -5.17 -12.79 5.11
CA ASN A 843 -4.49 -14.07 4.92
C ASN A 843 -4.33 -14.83 6.26
N LEU A 844 -4.31 -16.15 6.17
CA LEU A 844 -3.89 -17.00 7.28
C LEU A 844 -2.54 -17.64 6.94
N TYR A 845 -1.62 -17.62 7.89
CA TYR A 845 -0.25 -18.11 7.73
C TYR A 845 -0.05 -19.39 8.56
N ILE A 846 0.08 -20.51 7.88
CA ILE A 846 0.24 -21.82 8.54
C ILE A 846 1.60 -22.42 8.25
N THR A 847 2.09 -23.26 9.17
CA THR A 847 3.29 -24.07 9.02
C THR A 847 2.91 -25.53 8.80
N ASN A 848 3.88 -26.37 8.47
CA ASN A 848 3.69 -27.82 8.31
C ASN A 848 3.23 -28.51 9.59
N ASP A 849 3.37 -27.86 10.75
CA ASP A 849 2.97 -28.39 12.05
C ASP A 849 1.46 -28.28 12.29
N TYR A 850 0.76 -27.48 11.47
CA TYR A 850 -0.70 -27.36 11.59
C TYR A 850 -1.39 -28.63 11.10
N THR A 851 -2.20 -29.21 11.96
CA THR A 851 -3.13 -30.29 11.59
C THR A 851 -4.35 -29.74 10.88
N LEU A 852 -5.01 -30.54 10.05
CA LEU A 852 -6.26 -30.13 9.41
C LEU A 852 -7.33 -29.70 10.44
N CYS A 853 -7.34 -30.29 11.64
CA CYS A 853 -8.24 -29.90 12.72
C CYS A 853 -7.94 -28.48 13.23
N GLN A 854 -6.67 -28.10 13.37
CA GLN A 854 -6.29 -26.74 13.77
C GLN A 854 -6.66 -25.71 12.70
N VAL A 855 -6.48 -26.06 11.42
CA VAL A 855 -6.93 -25.18 10.33
C VAL A 855 -8.44 -25.03 10.33
N LEU A 856 -9.20 -26.13 10.51
CA LEU A 856 -10.66 -26.05 10.64
C LEU A 856 -11.07 -25.13 11.80
N ASN A 857 -10.41 -25.24 12.94
CA ASN A 857 -10.70 -24.41 14.12
C ASN A 857 -10.49 -22.90 13.82
N LEU A 858 -9.52 -22.54 12.96
CA LEU A 858 -9.35 -21.13 12.51
C LEU A 858 -10.52 -20.66 11.65
N TYR A 859 -11.05 -21.52 10.76
CA TYR A 859 -12.23 -21.20 9.96
C TYR A 859 -13.49 -21.07 10.83
N LEU A 860 -13.68 -21.98 11.80
CA LEU A 860 -14.79 -21.92 12.75
C LEU A 860 -14.71 -20.67 13.62
N LEU A 861 -13.51 -20.35 14.13
CA LEU A 861 -13.29 -19.11 14.88
C LEU A 861 -13.59 -17.86 14.02
N ALA A 862 -13.17 -17.86 12.75
CA ALA A 862 -13.46 -16.74 11.85
C ALA A 862 -14.97 -16.57 11.63
N TRP A 863 -15.70 -17.67 11.43
CA TRP A 863 -17.15 -17.63 11.33
C TRP A 863 -17.82 -17.12 12.62
N GLU A 864 -17.38 -17.61 13.79
CA GLU A 864 -17.89 -17.18 15.11
C GLU A 864 -17.62 -15.69 15.40
N GLN A 865 -16.47 -15.19 14.95
CA GLN A 865 -16.11 -13.77 15.06
C GLN A 865 -16.79 -12.88 13.99
N GLY A 866 -17.66 -13.46 13.15
CA GLY A 866 -18.36 -12.73 12.08
C GLY A 866 -17.43 -12.23 10.95
N VAL A 867 -16.27 -12.85 10.77
CA VAL A 867 -15.36 -12.54 9.67
C VAL A 867 -16.04 -12.89 8.35
N LYS A 868 -16.17 -11.91 7.48
CA LYS A 868 -16.91 -12.03 6.21
C LYS A 868 -16.15 -12.82 5.16
N THR A 869 -14.83 -12.64 5.09
CA THR A 869 -13.97 -13.22 4.05
C THR A 869 -12.62 -13.64 4.60
N ILE A 870 -12.07 -14.76 4.07
CA ILE A 870 -10.67 -15.16 4.22
C ILE A 870 -10.09 -15.26 2.81
N TYR A 871 -8.93 -14.63 2.58
CA TYR A 871 -8.27 -14.59 1.29
C TYR A 871 -7.42 -15.85 1.08
N TYR A 872 -6.10 -15.80 1.21
CA TYR A 872 -5.25 -16.99 1.06
C TYR A 872 -4.98 -17.70 2.38
N ILE A 873 -4.84 -19.04 2.29
CA ILE A 873 -4.03 -19.80 3.24
C ILE A 873 -2.61 -19.84 2.71
N ARG A 874 -1.67 -19.19 3.40
CA ARG A 874 -0.26 -19.19 3.04
C ARG A 874 0.49 -20.24 3.85
N SER A 875 0.78 -21.38 3.19
CA SER A 875 1.52 -22.49 3.78
C SER A 875 3.02 -22.34 3.55
N LYS A 876 3.84 -22.65 4.56
CA LYS A 876 5.31 -22.61 4.45
C LYS A 876 5.89 -23.77 3.64
N SER A 877 5.11 -24.85 3.40
CA SER A 877 5.55 -26.02 2.64
C SER A 877 5.63 -25.81 1.14
N LEU A 878 4.94 -24.82 0.63
CA LEU A 878 5.04 -24.37 -0.73
C LEU A 878 5.85 -23.07 -0.72
N GLU A 879 7.12 -23.13 -1.09
CA GLU A 879 7.75 -22.04 -1.83
C GLU A 879 6.97 -21.94 -3.16
N VAL A 880 5.72 -21.58 -3.08
CA VAL A 880 4.99 -21.07 -4.23
C VAL A 880 5.74 -19.80 -4.58
N GLU A 881 6.40 -19.81 -5.73
CA GLU A 881 6.78 -18.57 -6.40
C GLU A 881 5.59 -17.67 -6.28
N GLU A 882 5.74 -16.56 -5.56
CA GLU A 882 4.64 -15.63 -5.35
C GLU A 882 4.14 -15.27 -6.74
N CYS A 883 2.92 -15.66 -7.05
CA CYS A 883 2.29 -15.31 -8.31
C CYS A 883 2.35 -13.78 -8.41
N GLU A 884 3.22 -13.24 -9.27
CA GLU A 884 3.42 -11.79 -9.45
C GLU A 884 2.10 -11.08 -9.79
N SER A 885 1.12 -11.83 -10.30
CA SER A 885 -0.22 -11.32 -10.59
C SER A 885 -1.08 -11.09 -9.34
N CYS A 886 -0.80 -11.77 -8.22
CA CYS A 886 -1.53 -11.62 -6.96
C CYS A 886 -0.84 -10.68 -5.98
N SER A 887 0.45 -10.45 -6.13
CA SER A 887 1.23 -9.54 -5.27
C SER A 887 1.31 -8.11 -5.80
N SER A 888 0.63 -7.81 -6.89
CA SER A 888 0.70 -6.47 -7.50
C SER A 888 -0.61 -5.69 -7.42
#